data_d7e5f6674892a9643cc36b43dbad75bc
#
_entry.id   d7e5f6674892a9643cc36b43dbad75bc
#
_cell.length_a   1.000
_cell.length_b   1.000
_cell.length_c   1.000
_cell.angle_alpha   90.00
_cell.angle_beta   90.00
_cell.angle_gamma   90.00
#
_symmetry.space_group_name_H-M   'P 1'
#
loop_
_entity.id
_entity.type
_entity.pdbx_description
1 polymer ?
#
loop_
_entity_poly.entity_id
_entity_poly.type
_entity_poly.pdbx_seq_one_letter_code
_entity_poly.pdbx_strand_id
1 'polypeptide(L)'
;MKSNIQNPIAGWLALLCCLLSTAVSAQVKGVVRDGETNEPLPMVHVYYEADRRLGTTTDIKGAYRITSNMAPGKLIFSYVGYQTHEVSIKYGEKRTLNVKLMPLDKVLGEVTVKPKKQKYRRKNNPAVELMRKVIAAKDSNDLELNDYYRYARYQKITFALNNISQESVDSGFFNKFPLLAKQVEFCPQTGKNILPLTYNETISEHLFRKSPREKREYVRGKNSQGLNNLFSTGEMATIVLQSVFTDVNIYENSIHMLERPFTSPISSSNAISFYQYFIMDTLNVAGERCYELSFIPQNPQDFGFSGRLFILADGSYQVKRCVINLPVRTSVNFVNNLVIEQEFARLPNGRRGLVRDDMFAELGIMKKNKSLMVKRATRYTNFSFDSIPDVAFREKEKLREGTFRTEDEAFWAQHRTDTLTRAEANMKNMLADARSTRGFGWIMLVARAFIENYVETAPKGKPNYVDIGPVNTIVSTNFIEKFRLRLSAQTTANLNPHLFLRGYVAYGARDRKLKYEGHVEYSFLRKQYSAEEFPKNSLSFTARYDVMSPTDQLLTRDKDNVFVSFKTQTVDHMMYFRNYTLKYEYEFDNAFSIRAQLRHMWQSPTGALFYRTMAGRPVGELKTSEATLQLRYSPGEEIINTKQRRRRVNNNAPIFTLKHTTGFKGVFGSDYTYNYTELTAYHRIWFHSFGRMNINLRAGGQWNRVPFPLLIMPAANNSYIISDNMFSMINNMEFMNDRFASLDVEWDMNGKIFNRIPLVKRLKWREVIGFRTLYGTLTDKNNPALHPGDDRLFEFPSRAGRPVSRVMGEAPYMEVSAGIHNIFKILRIDYVRRLNYLHYPDVKKNGFRLALQFDF
;
A
#
# COMPACT_ATOMS: atom_id res chain seq x y z
N MET A 1 -17.24 -13.09 -51.56
CA MET A 1 -17.75 -12.20 -50.49
C MET A 1 -16.72 -12.23 -49.36
N LYS A 2 -15.89 -11.17 -49.25
CA LYS A 2 -14.89 -11.01 -48.14
C LYS A 2 -15.59 -10.31 -46.98
N SER A 3 -15.77 -10.98 -45.87
CA SER A 3 -16.27 -10.39 -44.64
C SER A 3 -15.10 -9.71 -43.87
N ASN A 4 -15.19 -8.42 -43.78
CA ASN A 4 -14.30 -7.60 -42.92
C ASN A 4 -14.58 -7.93 -41.46
N ILE A 5 -13.68 -8.64 -40.80
CA ILE A 5 -13.64 -8.77 -39.35
C ILE A 5 -12.93 -7.50 -38.84
N GLN A 6 -13.68 -6.52 -38.42
CA GLN A 6 -13.16 -5.36 -37.68
C GLN A 6 -12.58 -5.87 -36.35
N ASN A 7 -11.28 -5.64 -36.16
CA ASN A 7 -10.52 -6.03 -34.98
C ASN A 7 -11.00 -5.22 -33.75
N PRO A 8 -11.62 -5.83 -32.74
CA PRO A 8 -12.08 -5.12 -31.55
C PRO A 8 -10.92 -4.53 -30.72
N ILE A 9 -9.69 -5.02 -30.94
CA ILE A 9 -8.48 -4.54 -30.28
C ILE A 9 -8.14 -3.09 -30.67
N ALA A 10 -8.42 -2.67 -31.90
CA ALA A 10 -8.19 -1.30 -32.36
C ALA A 10 -9.11 -0.29 -31.66
N GLY A 11 -10.35 -0.67 -31.36
CA GLY A 11 -11.31 0.14 -30.61
C GLY A 11 -10.90 0.34 -29.14
N TRP A 12 -10.36 -0.69 -28.52
CA TRP A 12 -9.86 -0.62 -27.16
C TRP A 12 -8.55 0.17 -27.05
N LEU A 13 -7.66 0.07 -28.04
CA LEU A 13 -6.46 0.90 -28.15
C LEU A 13 -6.79 2.37 -28.39
N ALA A 14 -7.79 2.70 -29.21
CA ALA A 14 -8.25 4.07 -29.42
C ALA A 14 -8.89 4.63 -28.15
N LEU A 15 -9.68 3.86 -27.41
CA LEU A 15 -10.23 4.26 -26.12
C LEU A 15 -9.14 4.46 -25.06
N LEU A 16 -8.11 3.61 -25.06
CA LEU A 16 -6.95 3.75 -24.21
C LEU A 16 -6.11 4.99 -24.57
N CYS A 17 -5.97 5.30 -25.86
CA CYS A 17 -5.29 6.49 -26.34
C CYS A 17 -6.05 7.79 -26.01
N CYS A 18 -7.38 7.77 -26.02
CA CYS A 18 -8.21 8.90 -25.58
C CYS A 18 -8.13 9.15 -24.06
N LEU A 19 -7.76 8.14 -23.26
CA LEU A 19 -7.48 8.29 -21.83
C LEU A 19 -6.08 8.87 -21.54
N LEU A 20 -5.24 9.02 -22.55
CA LEU A 20 -3.82 9.39 -22.49
C LEU A 20 -3.51 10.87 -22.60
N SER A 21 -4.49 11.76 -22.62
CA SER A 21 -4.22 13.21 -22.59
C SER A 21 -3.51 13.56 -21.27
N THR A 22 -2.20 13.77 -21.37
CA THR A 22 -1.33 14.24 -20.28
C THR A 22 -1.89 15.54 -19.69
N ALA A 23 -2.35 15.48 -18.44
CA ALA A 23 -2.73 16.66 -17.67
C ALA A 23 -1.47 17.48 -17.39
N VAL A 24 -1.24 18.52 -18.13
CA VAL A 24 -0.20 19.51 -17.86
C VAL A 24 -0.72 20.41 -16.73
N SER A 25 -0.24 20.22 -15.52
CA SER A 25 -0.56 21.08 -14.37
C SER A 25 -0.10 22.52 -14.63
N ALA A 26 -0.90 23.50 -14.25
CA ALA A 26 -0.49 24.89 -14.25
C ALA A 26 0.68 25.08 -13.27
N GLN A 27 1.86 25.38 -13.79
CA GLN A 27 3.10 25.37 -13.05
C GLN A 27 4.07 26.43 -13.59
N VAL A 28 4.66 27.20 -12.70
CA VAL A 28 5.86 27.99 -13.01
C VAL A 28 7.07 27.14 -12.62
N LYS A 29 7.98 26.99 -13.55
CA LYS A 29 9.24 26.28 -13.36
C LYS A 29 10.35 27.05 -14.04
N GLY A 30 11.58 26.84 -13.61
CA GLY A 30 12.73 27.52 -14.24
C GLY A 30 14.02 27.15 -13.55
N VAL A 31 15.04 27.92 -13.89
CA VAL A 31 16.37 27.83 -13.30
C VAL A 31 16.75 29.23 -12.80
N VAL A 32 17.21 29.30 -11.55
CA VAL A 32 17.77 30.51 -10.99
C VAL A 32 19.29 30.44 -11.16
N ARG A 33 19.85 31.54 -11.65
CA ARG A 33 21.27 31.65 -11.93
C ARG A 33 21.83 32.92 -11.28
N ASP A 34 23.08 32.88 -11.00
CA ASP A 34 23.88 34.06 -10.67
C ASP A 34 23.89 35.03 -11.85
N GLY A 35 23.63 36.32 -11.60
CA GLY A 35 23.56 37.36 -12.63
C GLY A 35 24.88 37.68 -13.28
N GLU A 36 26.01 37.49 -12.59
CA GLU A 36 27.35 37.78 -13.05
C GLU A 36 28.01 36.54 -13.66
N THR A 37 28.00 35.41 -12.96
CA THR A 37 28.72 34.21 -13.38
C THR A 37 27.88 33.29 -14.26
N ASN A 38 26.56 33.50 -14.33
CA ASN A 38 25.57 32.67 -15.00
C ASN A 38 25.54 31.22 -14.53
N GLU A 39 26.08 30.93 -13.34
CA GLU A 39 26.03 29.62 -12.72
C GLU A 39 24.69 29.37 -12.05
N PRO A 40 24.23 28.12 -11.96
CA PRO A 40 23.00 27.79 -11.27
C PRO A 40 23.16 28.03 -9.76
N LEU A 41 22.19 28.71 -9.15
CA LEU A 41 22.15 28.99 -7.72
C LEU A 41 21.27 27.93 -7.02
N PRO A 42 21.86 27.03 -6.23
CA PRO A 42 21.10 26.12 -5.38
C PRO A 42 20.55 26.86 -4.15
N MET A 43 19.46 26.35 -3.58
CA MET A 43 18.86 26.83 -2.34
C MET A 43 18.28 28.25 -2.38
N VAL A 44 18.04 28.79 -3.56
CA VAL A 44 17.27 30.03 -3.69
C VAL A 44 15.85 29.77 -3.20
N HIS A 45 15.35 30.55 -2.28
CA HIS A 45 13.98 30.52 -1.82
C HIS A 45 13.08 31.12 -2.90
N VAL A 46 12.09 30.37 -3.32
CA VAL A 46 11.07 30.80 -4.29
C VAL A 46 9.72 30.65 -3.59
N TYR A 47 9.12 31.75 -3.19
CA TYR A 47 7.87 31.73 -2.40
C TYR A 47 6.95 32.87 -2.81
N TYR A 48 5.67 32.74 -2.45
CA TYR A 48 4.68 33.79 -2.68
C TYR A 48 4.79 34.88 -1.63
N GLU A 49 4.72 36.14 -2.05
CA GLU A 49 4.72 37.29 -1.16
C GLU A 49 3.64 37.19 -0.08
N ALA A 50 2.46 36.74 -0.45
CA ALA A 50 1.31 36.60 0.45
C ALA A 50 1.50 35.54 1.54
N ASP A 51 2.29 34.49 1.28
CA ASP A 51 2.57 33.46 2.29
C ASP A 51 3.92 32.77 2.00
N ARG A 52 4.93 33.10 2.83
CA ARG A 52 6.27 32.52 2.75
C ARG A 52 6.31 31.00 2.95
N ARG A 53 5.28 30.41 3.54
CA ARG A 53 5.19 28.94 3.73
C ARG A 53 4.90 28.22 2.41
N LEU A 54 4.30 28.95 1.46
CA LEU A 54 3.98 28.45 0.14
C LEU A 54 5.13 28.73 -0.81
N GLY A 55 6.20 27.97 -0.66
CA GLY A 55 7.40 28.14 -1.42
C GLY A 55 8.09 26.83 -1.75
N THR A 56 9.15 26.95 -2.52
CA THR A 56 10.08 25.88 -2.86
C THR A 56 11.51 26.41 -2.78
N THR A 57 12.49 25.52 -2.82
CA THR A 57 13.89 25.90 -2.99
C THR A 57 14.43 25.36 -4.30
N THR A 58 15.42 26.05 -4.87
CA THR A 58 16.12 25.54 -6.05
C THR A 58 16.99 24.35 -5.69
N ASP A 59 17.08 23.38 -6.60
CA ASP A 59 17.97 22.23 -6.44
C ASP A 59 19.44 22.59 -6.80
N ILE A 60 20.34 21.61 -6.72
CA ILE A 60 21.78 21.78 -7.05
C ILE A 60 22.07 22.29 -8.46
N LYS A 61 21.10 22.24 -9.36
CA LYS A 61 21.15 22.77 -10.72
C LYS A 61 20.41 24.10 -10.85
N GLY A 62 20.04 24.72 -9.72
CA GLY A 62 19.28 25.95 -9.67
C GLY A 62 17.83 25.79 -10.17
N ALA A 63 17.35 24.59 -10.41
CA ALA A 63 16.02 24.38 -10.95
C ALA A 63 14.96 24.39 -9.82
N TYR A 64 13.83 25.05 -10.09
CA TYR A 64 12.69 25.11 -9.21
C TYR A 64 11.40 24.81 -9.94
N ARG A 65 10.39 24.46 -9.18
CA ARG A 65 9.03 24.30 -9.66
C ARG A 65 8.05 24.70 -8.55
N ILE A 66 7.14 25.58 -8.87
CA ILE A 66 6.09 26.00 -7.96
C ILE A 66 4.75 25.97 -8.69
N THR A 67 3.67 25.63 -7.98
CA THR A 67 2.35 25.60 -8.61
C THR A 67 1.87 27.04 -8.80
N SER A 68 1.39 27.38 -10.00
CA SER A 68 0.85 28.72 -10.32
C SER A 68 -0.66 28.81 -10.07
N ASN A 69 -1.24 27.79 -9.47
CA ASN A 69 -2.66 27.78 -9.10
C ASN A 69 -2.93 28.46 -7.75
N MET A 70 -2.11 29.41 -7.37
CA MET A 70 -2.30 30.30 -6.23
C MET A 70 -2.96 31.60 -6.69
N ALA A 71 -3.50 32.37 -5.77
CA ALA A 71 -4.03 33.70 -6.08
C ALA A 71 -3.00 34.52 -6.87
N PRO A 72 -3.40 35.38 -7.79
CA PRO A 72 -2.50 36.27 -8.50
C PRO A 72 -1.65 37.04 -7.49
N GLY A 73 -0.33 37.02 -7.64
CA GLY A 73 0.57 37.61 -6.67
C GLY A 73 2.01 37.63 -7.17
N LYS A 74 2.90 38.13 -6.33
CA LYS A 74 4.31 38.16 -6.63
C LYS A 74 4.98 36.88 -6.13
N LEU A 75 5.82 36.31 -6.98
CA LEU A 75 6.75 35.26 -6.65
C LEU A 75 8.07 35.90 -6.28
N ILE A 76 8.57 35.60 -5.11
CA ILE A 76 9.78 36.17 -4.54
C ILE A 76 10.91 35.16 -4.63
N PHE A 77 12.05 35.61 -5.18
CA PHE A 77 13.29 34.84 -5.24
C PHE A 77 14.30 35.48 -4.29
N SER A 78 14.62 34.81 -3.20
CA SER A 78 15.50 35.32 -2.16
C SER A 78 16.67 34.36 -1.94
N TYR A 79 17.88 34.89 -1.89
CA TYR A 79 19.10 34.15 -1.60
C TYR A 79 20.08 35.04 -0.84
N VAL A 80 20.77 34.44 0.14
CA VAL A 80 21.72 35.17 0.99
C VAL A 80 22.86 35.74 0.16
N GLY A 81 23.10 37.04 0.28
CA GLY A 81 24.13 37.76 -0.48
C GLY A 81 23.69 38.21 -1.88
N TYR A 82 22.40 38.10 -2.20
CA TYR A 82 21.84 38.51 -3.47
C TYR A 82 20.63 39.42 -3.28
N GLN A 83 20.39 40.31 -4.26
CA GLN A 83 19.20 41.15 -4.28
C GLN A 83 17.95 40.26 -4.48
N THR A 84 16.93 40.50 -3.66
CA THR A 84 15.65 39.83 -3.81
C THR A 84 15.00 40.20 -5.14
N HIS A 85 14.59 39.22 -5.93
CA HIS A 85 13.94 39.43 -7.22
C HIS A 85 12.46 39.06 -7.13
N GLU A 86 11.57 39.94 -7.63
CA GLU A 86 10.13 39.74 -7.57
C GLU A 86 9.56 39.61 -8.98
N VAL A 87 8.67 38.67 -9.19
CA VAL A 87 8.00 38.46 -10.48
C VAL A 87 6.51 38.25 -10.27
N SER A 88 5.68 39.06 -10.93
CA SER A 88 4.24 38.90 -10.91
C SER A 88 3.80 37.67 -11.68
N ILE A 89 2.92 36.88 -11.11
CA ILE A 89 2.38 35.65 -11.69
C ILE A 89 0.85 35.70 -11.67
N LYS A 90 0.23 35.31 -12.78
CA LYS A 90 -1.21 35.18 -12.93
C LYS A 90 -1.69 33.84 -12.44
N TYR A 91 -2.93 33.76 -12.00
CA TYR A 91 -3.58 32.50 -11.64
C TYR A 91 -3.55 31.51 -12.80
N GLY A 92 -3.12 30.29 -12.53
CA GLY A 92 -3.11 29.23 -13.53
C GLY A 92 -2.01 29.35 -14.60
N GLU A 93 -1.07 30.30 -14.48
CA GLU A 93 -0.03 30.54 -15.44
C GLU A 93 0.92 29.36 -15.60
N LYS A 94 1.15 28.95 -16.85
CA LYS A 94 2.16 27.95 -17.23
C LYS A 94 3.33 28.67 -17.87
N ARG A 95 4.39 28.81 -17.10
CA ARG A 95 5.54 29.57 -17.60
C ARG A 95 6.86 28.90 -17.20
N THR A 96 7.82 28.88 -18.13
CA THR A 96 9.21 28.65 -17.77
C THR A 96 9.85 30.00 -17.51
N LEU A 97 10.12 30.27 -16.24
CA LEU A 97 10.68 31.52 -15.76
C LEU A 97 12.09 31.29 -15.24
N ASN A 98 13.09 31.67 -16.05
CA ASN A 98 14.49 31.66 -15.63
C ASN A 98 14.81 33.02 -15.02
N VAL A 99 15.38 33.01 -13.83
CA VAL A 99 15.67 34.20 -13.04
C VAL A 99 17.16 34.31 -12.85
N LYS A 100 17.69 35.52 -12.95
CA LYS A 100 19.06 35.88 -12.60
C LYS A 100 19.02 36.73 -11.34
N LEU A 101 19.68 36.31 -10.28
CA LEU A 101 19.83 37.09 -9.06
C LEU A 101 21.14 37.85 -9.11
N MET A 102 21.09 39.14 -8.82
CA MET A 102 22.28 39.97 -8.75
C MET A 102 22.86 39.93 -7.35
N PRO A 103 24.20 39.76 -7.17
CA PRO A 103 24.84 39.89 -5.88
C PRO A 103 24.58 41.28 -5.25
N LEU A 104 24.43 41.30 -3.91
CA LEU A 104 24.36 42.55 -3.14
C LEU A 104 25.74 43.19 -3.15
N ASP A 105 25.92 44.30 -3.89
CA ASP A 105 27.10 45.09 -3.78
C ASP A 105 27.20 45.69 -2.39
N LYS A 106 28.17 45.25 -1.60
CA LYS A 106 28.58 45.96 -0.37
C LYS A 106 29.29 47.24 -0.78
N VAL A 107 28.56 48.34 -0.72
CA VAL A 107 29.20 49.66 -0.69
C VAL A 107 29.89 49.79 0.67
N LEU A 108 31.13 49.39 0.76
CA LEU A 108 32.19 49.89 1.65
C LEU A 108 33.52 49.28 1.14
N GLY A 109 34.44 50.17 0.76
CA GLY A 109 35.69 49.80 0.16
C GLY A 109 36.51 48.81 0.92
N GLU A 110 36.87 47.74 0.25
CA GLU A 110 38.13 47.04 0.31
C GLU A 110 38.10 45.80 -0.61
N VAL A 111 39.11 45.76 -1.47
CA VAL A 111 39.63 44.60 -2.21
C VAL A 111 38.62 43.59 -2.73
N THR A 112 38.35 43.69 -4.02
CA THR A 112 37.56 42.74 -4.81
C THR A 112 38.27 41.40 -4.91
N VAL A 113 38.02 40.50 -3.98
CA VAL A 113 38.30 39.08 -4.15
C VAL A 113 37.08 38.48 -4.86
N LYS A 114 37.21 38.27 -6.19
CA LYS A 114 36.19 37.51 -6.95
C LYS A 114 35.99 36.16 -6.26
N PRO A 115 34.81 35.80 -5.81
CA PRO A 115 34.56 34.47 -5.22
C PRO A 115 34.76 33.41 -6.32
N LYS A 116 35.86 32.70 -6.20
CA LYS A 116 36.07 31.46 -7.00
C LYS A 116 34.90 30.51 -6.73
N LYS A 117 34.43 29.82 -7.76
CA LYS A 117 33.46 28.72 -7.73
C LYS A 117 33.55 27.94 -6.43
N GLN A 118 32.69 28.17 -5.47
CA GLN A 118 32.62 27.33 -4.29
C GLN A 118 31.73 26.13 -4.61
N LYS A 119 32.37 25.08 -5.14
CA LYS A 119 31.80 23.76 -5.16
C LYS A 119 31.48 23.36 -3.72
N TYR A 120 30.24 22.98 -3.41
CA TYR A 120 29.87 22.49 -2.07
C TYR A 120 30.94 21.52 -1.54
N ARG A 121 31.52 21.82 -0.40
CA ARG A 121 32.52 20.99 0.28
C ARG A 121 31.96 20.64 1.65
N ARG A 122 32.11 19.37 2.06
CA ARG A 122 31.74 18.92 3.40
C ARG A 122 32.80 19.28 4.46
N LYS A 123 34.05 19.24 4.03
CA LYS A 123 35.20 19.55 4.90
C LYS A 123 35.27 21.05 5.12
N ASN A 124 35.43 21.48 6.39
CA ASN A 124 35.47 22.88 6.79
C ASN A 124 34.22 23.69 6.38
N ASN A 125 33.04 23.08 6.45
CA ASN A 125 31.77 23.74 6.17
C ASN A 125 31.04 24.03 7.48
N PRO A 126 30.81 25.32 7.87
CA PRO A 126 30.15 25.67 9.13
C PRO A 126 28.75 25.05 9.29
N ALA A 127 27.99 24.88 8.18
CA ALA A 127 26.69 24.24 8.23
C ALA A 127 26.79 22.75 8.59
N VAL A 128 27.83 22.07 8.08
CA VAL A 128 28.09 20.65 8.41
C VAL A 128 28.56 20.52 9.87
N GLU A 129 29.38 21.43 10.36
CA GLU A 129 29.82 21.43 11.75
C GLU A 129 28.63 21.68 12.71
N LEU A 130 27.74 22.63 12.36
CA LEU A 130 26.50 22.83 13.10
C LEU A 130 25.65 21.56 13.13
N MET A 131 25.47 20.91 11.97
CA MET A 131 24.68 19.65 11.88
C MET A 131 25.31 18.52 12.69
N ARG A 132 26.63 18.40 12.76
CA ARG A 132 27.29 17.42 13.65
C ARG A 132 26.90 17.62 15.10
N LYS A 133 26.86 18.89 15.57
CA LYS A 133 26.41 19.23 16.92
C LYS A 133 24.92 18.90 17.14
N VAL A 134 24.06 19.20 16.17
CA VAL A 134 22.64 18.85 16.21
C VAL A 134 22.43 17.34 16.29
N ILE A 135 23.15 16.56 15.45
CA ILE A 135 23.09 15.10 15.45
C ILE A 135 23.60 14.51 16.79
N ALA A 136 24.64 15.09 17.35
CA ALA A 136 25.16 14.66 18.67
C ALA A 136 24.17 14.97 19.81
N ALA A 137 23.41 16.06 19.68
CA ALA A 137 22.44 16.49 20.70
C ALA A 137 21.06 15.80 20.53
N LYS A 138 20.79 15.07 19.42
CA LYS A 138 19.45 14.57 19.13
C LYS A 138 18.88 13.63 20.17
N ASP A 139 19.72 12.76 20.74
CA ASP A 139 19.29 11.74 21.70
C ASP A 139 18.81 12.39 23.02
N SER A 140 19.22 13.61 23.32
CA SER A 140 18.75 14.36 24.51
C SER A 140 17.25 14.67 24.48
N ASN A 141 16.63 14.63 23.29
CA ASN A 141 15.20 14.89 23.06
C ASN A 141 14.37 13.60 22.94
N ASP A 142 14.98 12.43 23.10
CA ASP A 142 14.25 11.18 23.08
C ASP A 142 13.40 11.04 24.36
N LEU A 143 12.08 11.00 24.18
CA LEU A 143 11.14 10.80 25.29
C LEU A 143 11.31 9.45 25.97
N GLU A 144 11.81 8.42 25.25
CA GLU A 144 12.03 7.07 25.78
C GLU A 144 13.22 6.94 26.72
N LEU A 145 14.00 8.01 26.88
CA LEU A 145 15.02 8.08 27.92
C LEU A 145 14.42 8.24 29.32
N ASN A 146 13.16 8.68 29.43
CA ASN A 146 12.44 8.77 30.70
C ASN A 146 11.93 7.38 31.10
N ASP A 147 11.78 7.14 32.40
CA ASP A 147 11.24 5.87 32.90
C ASP A 147 9.75 5.75 32.57
N TYR A 148 9.03 6.85 32.63
CA TYR A 148 7.64 6.97 32.25
C TYR A 148 7.40 8.26 31.47
N TYR A 149 6.41 8.22 30.55
CA TYR A 149 5.78 9.41 30.02
C TYR A 149 4.33 9.11 29.61
N ARG A 150 3.50 10.14 29.68
CA ARG A 150 2.17 10.15 29.05
C ARG A 150 1.92 11.50 28.40
N TYR A 151 1.08 11.50 27.36
CA TYR A 151 0.56 12.70 26.73
C TYR A 151 -0.78 12.44 26.05
N ALA A 152 -1.56 13.50 25.84
CA ALA A 152 -2.76 13.48 25.03
C ALA A 152 -2.41 13.92 23.59
N ARG A 153 -3.01 13.26 22.61
CA ARG A 153 -2.86 13.56 21.19
C ARG A 153 -4.21 13.84 20.58
N TYR A 154 -4.38 15.04 20.04
CA TYR A 154 -5.50 15.37 19.15
C TYR A 154 -5.01 15.35 17.72
N GLN A 155 -5.72 14.68 16.83
CA GLN A 155 -5.42 14.66 15.40
C GLN A 155 -6.68 14.90 14.59
N LYS A 156 -6.61 15.85 13.65
CA LYS A 156 -7.65 16.11 12.64
C LYS A 156 -7.08 15.89 11.24
N ILE A 157 -7.76 15.08 10.42
CA ILE A 157 -7.40 14.82 9.03
C ILE A 157 -8.58 15.22 8.16
N THR A 158 -8.36 16.16 7.25
CA THR A 158 -9.37 16.64 6.30
C THR A 158 -8.96 16.25 4.88
N PHE A 159 -9.90 15.67 4.13
CA PHE A 159 -9.76 15.42 2.70
C PHE A 159 -10.68 16.38 1.93
N ALA A 160 -10.13 17.03 0.92
CA ALA A 160 -10.88 17.97 0.11
C ALA A 160 -10.53 17.83 -1.37
N LEU A 161 -11.46 18.11 -2.24
CA LEU A 161 -11.13 18.39 -3.64
C LEU A 161 -10.55 19.81 -3.74
N ASN A 162 -9.40 19.92 -4.39
CA ASN A 162 -8.69 21.18 -4.56
C ASN A 162 -8.94 21.75 -5.95
N ASN A 163 -8.75 23.07 -6.08
CA ASN A 163 -8.86 23.79 -7.35
C ASN A 163 -10.28 23.78 -7.96
N ILE A 164 -11.27 24.14 -7.17
CA ILE A 164 -12.63 24.34 -7.61
C ILE A 164 -12.74 25.76 -8.19
N SER A 165 -12.86 25.88 -9.50
CA SER A 165 -13.04 27.20 -10.13
C SER A 165 -14.45 27.75 -9.85
N GLN A 166 -14.59 29.06 -9.77
CA GLN A 166 -15.90 29.73 -9.60
C GLN A 166 -16.84 29.35 -10.75
N GLU A 167 -16.35 29.30 -11.99
CA GLU A 167 -17.10 28.84 -13.15
C GLU A 167 -17.66 27.42 -12.96
N SER A 168 -16.90 26.54 -12.30
CA SER A 168 -17.37 25.17 -11.97
C SER A 168 -18.45 25.18 -10.89
N VAL A 169 -18.44 26.16 -9.98
CA VAL A 169 -19.47 26.34 -8.93
C VAL A 169 -20.75 26.82 -9.55
N ASP A 170 -20.66 27.76 -10.50
CA ASP A 170 -21.81 28.43 -11.12
C ASP A 170 -22.46 27.64 -12.28
N SER A 171 -21.81 26.52 -12.69
CA SER A 171 -22.26 25.75 -13.85
C SER A 171 -22.12 24.22 -13.65
N GLY A 172 -22.74 23.45 -14.51
CA GLY A 172 -22.53 22.00 -14.66
C GLY A 172 -22.95 21.16 -13.46
N PHE A 173 -21.98 20.47 -12.83
CA PHE A 173 -22.23 19.50 -11.74
C PHE A 173 -22.87 20.18 -10.52
N PHE A 174 -22.40 21.36 -10.13
CA PHE A 174 -22.86 22.04 -8.94
C PHE A 174 -24.31 22.59 -9.08
N ASN A 175 -24.79 22.88 -10.30
CA ASN A 175 -26.18 23.23 -10.51
C ASN A 175 -27.14 22.08 -10.13
N LYS A 176 -26.68 20.83 -10.27
CA LYS A 176 -27.45 19.66 -9.83
C LYS A 176 -27.35 19.40 -8.33
N PHE A 177 -26.36 20.00 -7.69
CA PHE A 177 -26.05 19.83 -6.27
C PHE A 177 -25.72 21.17 -5.60
N PRO A 178 -26.70 22.11 -5.51
CA PRO A 178 -26.45 23.47 -5.04
C PRO A 178 -25.92 23.54 -3.60
N LEU A 179 -26.19 22.53 -2.79
CA LEU A 179 -25.69 22.44 -1.42
C LEU A 179 -24.21 22.09 -1.36
N LEU A 180 -23.69 21.33 -2.35
CA LEU A 180 -22.24 21.15 -2.48
C LEU A 180 -21.54 22.45 -2.86
N ALA A 181 -22.19 23.32 -3.66
CA ALA A 181 -21.63 24.64 -3.99
C ALA A 181 -21.43 25.49 -2.72
N LYS A 182 -22.36 25.42 -1.76
CA LYS A 182 -22.28 26.14 -0.48
C LYS A 182 -21.16 25.62 0.45
N GLN A 183 -20.65 24.40 0.21
CA GLN A 183 -19.55 23.82 0.97
C GLN A 183 -18.17 24.20 0.42
N VAL A 184 -18.13 24.85 -0.74
CA VAL A 184 -16.87 25.35 -1.28
C VAL A 184 -16.37 26.49 -0.39
N GLU A 185 -15.12 26.40 0.03
CA GLU A 185 -14.45 27.39 0.86
C GLU A 185 -13.06 27.71 0.33
N PHE A 186 -12.58 28.90 0.65
CA PHE A 186 -11.20 29.30 0.30
C PHE A 186 -10.19 28.67 1.25
N CYS A 187 -9.17 28.05 0.71
CA CYS A 187 -8.06 27.46 1.47
C CYS A 187 -6.86 28.39 1.44
N PRO A 188 -6.45 29.01 2.56
CA PRO A 188 -5.31 29.92 2.59
C PRO A 188 -3.98 29.25 2.19
N GLN A 189 -3.81 27.95 2.52
CA GLN A 189 -2.59 27.22 2.22
C GLN A 189 -2.38 26.98 0.71
N THR A 190 -3.43 26.88 -0.06
CA THR A 190 -3.35 26.67 -1.52
C THR A 190 -3.68 27.92 -2.32
N GLY A 191 -4.27 28.94 -1.70
CA GLY A 191 -4.80 30.11 -2.39
C GLY A 191 -5.96 29.78 -3.35
N LYS A 192 -6.66 28.66 -3.13
CA LYS A 192 -7.71 28.15 -4.02
C LYS A 192 -8.98 27.80 -3.28
N ASN A 193 -10.07 27.72 -4.01
CA ASN A 193 -11.30 27.14 -3.47
C ASN A 193 -11.17 25.62 -3.40
N ILE A 194 -11.57 25.07 -2.27
CA ILE A 194 -11.60 23.64 -1.97
C ILE A 194 -13.03 23.22 -1.63
N LEU A 195 -13.32 21.95 -1.87
CA LEU A 195 -14.53 21.30 -1.39
C LEU A 195 -14.15 20.23 -0.39
N PRO A 196 -14.27 20.47 0.93
CA PRO A 196 -14.07 19.45 1.93
C PRO A 196 -15.04 18.28 1.72
N LEU A 197 -14.50 17.08 1.64
CA LEU A 197 -15.26 15.85 1.39
C LEU A 197 -15.50 15.07 2.67
N THR A 198 -14.53 15.09 3.56
CA THR A 198 -14.56 14.38 4.83
C THR A 198 -13.53 14.92 5.79
N TYR A 199 -13.82 14.84 7.08
CA TYR A 199 -12.82 15.00 8.11
C TYR A 199 -12.95 13.92 9.17
N ASN A 200 -11.82 13.62 9.82
CA ASN A 200 -11.74 12.69 10.93
C ASN A 200 -10.99 13.34 12.07
N GLU A 201 -11.55 13.26 13.27
CA GLU A 201 -10.92 13.70 14.50
C GLU A 201 -10.68 12.49 15.40
N THR A 202 -9.54 12.42 16.02
CA THR A 202 -9.18 11.38 16.98
C THR A 202 -8.49 12.02 18.17
N ILE A 203 -8.93 11.63 19.37
CA ILE A 203 -8.27 11.97 20.62
C ILE A 203 -7.76 10.67 21.20
N SER A 204 -6.46 10.62 21.48
CA SER A 204 -5.82 9.46 22.09
C SER A 204 -4.88 9.89 23.23
N GLU A 205 -4.71 8.98 24.17
CA GLU A 205 -3.76 9.09 25.27
C GLU A 205 -2.66 8.05 25.05
N HIS A 206 -1.43 8.51 25.12
CA HIS A 206 -0.25 7.66 24.91
C HIS A 206 0.46 7.48 26.24
N LEU A 207 0.77 6.24 26.56
CA LEU A 207 1.49 5.84 27.78
C LEU A 207 2.76 5.08 27.37
N PHE A 208 3.83 5.33 28.12
CA PHE A 208 5.08 4.62 27.99
C PHE A 208 5.68 4.29 29.35
N ARG A 209 6.28 3.12 29.46
CA ARG A 209 7.22 2.75 30.53
C ARG A 209 8.45 2.10 29.94
N LYS A 210 9.60 2.33 30.59
CA LYS A 210 10.90 1.83 30.13
C LYS A 210 11.16 0.39 30.58
N SER A 211 10.74 0.02 31.78
CA SER A 211 11.00 -1.30 32.34
C SER A 211 9.74 -1.91 33.03
N PRO A 212 9.20 -3.04 32.51
CA PRO A 212 9.45 -3.59 31.17
C PRO A 212 9.03 -2.61 30.09
N ARG A 213 9.78 -2.57 28.98
CA ARG A 213 9.46 -1.60 27.90
C ARG A 213 8.09 -1.88 27.28
N GLU A 214 7.19 -0.94 27.45
CA GLU A 214 5.82 -1.04 26.96
C GLU A 214 5.29 0.32 26.53
N LYS A 215 4.58 0.34 25.39
CA LYS A 215 3.84 1.49 24.88
C LYS A 215 2.38 1.13 24.74
N ARG A 216 1.50 2.03 25.13
CA ARG A 216 0.04 1.88 24.95
C ARG A 216 -0.55 3.17 24.38
N GLU A 217 -1.48 3.01 23.46
CA GLU A 217 -2.31 4.08 22.94
C GLU A 217 -3.78 3.77 23.28
N TYR A 218 -4.44 4.71 23.92
CA TYR A 218 -5.87 4.62 24.27
C TYR A 218 -6.63 5.69 23.50
N VAL A 219 -7.45 5.28 22.54
CA VAL A 219 -8.36 6.19 21.83
C VAL A 219 -9.50 6.59 22.77
N ARG A 220 -9.60 7.86 23.11
CA ARG A 220 -10.62 8.43 24.01
C ARG A 220 -11.83 8.98 23.26
N GLY A 221 -11.65 9.38 22.02
CA GLY A 221 -12.73 9.88 21.17
C GLY A 221 -12.38 9.74 19.68
N LYS A 222 -13.38 9.46 18.88
CA LYS A 222 -13.28 9.40 17.42
C LYS A 222 -14.52 10.01 16.79
N ASN A 223 -14.35 10.96 15.87
CA ASN A 223 -15.41 11.58 15.10
C ASN A 223 -15.04 11.51 13.60
N SER A 224 -15.94 11.01 12.79
CA SER A 224 -15.75 10.88 11.34
C SER A 224 -16.99 11.44 10.64
N GLN A 225 -16.82 12.46 9.82
CA GLN A 225 -17.90 13.10 9.10
C GLN A 225 -17.58 13.22 7.61
N GLY A 226 -18.61 13.27 6.79
CA GLY A 226 -18.48 13.46 5.36
C GLY A 226 -18.70 12.19 4.54
N LEU A 227 -18.11 12.12 3.36
CA LEU A 227 -18.28 11.00 2.43
C LEU A 227 -17.84 9.66 3.01
N ASN A 228 -17.03 9.64 4.05
CA ASN A 228 -16.68 8.41 4.79
C ASN A 228 -17.92 7.68 5.28
N ASN A 229 -18.96 8.41 5.66
CA ASN A 229 -20.23 7.83 6.13
C ASN A 229 -21.11 7.34 4.97
N LEU A 230 -20.77 7.66 3.73
CA LEU A 230 -21.46 7.17 2.54
C LEU A 230 -20.85 5.91 1.96
N PHE A 231 -19.53 5.75 2.10
CA PHE A 231 -18.83 4.54 1.69
C PHE A 231 -18.61 3.65 2.90
N SER A 232 -18.94 2.38 2.79
CA SER A 232 -18.62 1.40 3.82
C SER A 232 -17.09 1.23 4.00
N THR A 233 -16.33 1.64 2.99
CA THR A 233 -14.86 1.74 2.99
C THR A 233 -14.35 3.16 3.16
N GLY A 234 -15.18 4.12 3.54
CA GLY A 234 -14.75 5.50 3.80
C GLY A 234 -13.64 5.55 4.85
N GLU A 235 -13.74 4.72 5.87
CA GLU A 235 -12.63 4.46 6.78
C GLU A 235 -11.42 3.85 6.07
N MET A 236 -11.61 3.04 5.02
CA MET A 236 -10.50 2.45 4.28
C MET A 236 -9.67 3.48 3.52
N ALA A 237 -10.31 4.43 2.85
CA ALA A 237 -9.57 5.52 2.21
C ALA A 237 -8.78 6.31 3.25
N THR A 238 -9.38 6.56 4.40
CA THR A 238 -8.72 7.22 5.53
C THR A 238 -7.58 6.38 6.09
N ILE A 239 -7.78 5.10 6.32
CA ILE A 239 -6.77 4.18 6.85
C ILE A 239 -5.61 4.01 5.87
N VAL A 240 -5.89 3.83 4.57
CA VAL A 240 -4.84 3.76 3.53
C VAL A 240 -4.06 5.07 3.47
N LEU A 241 -4.74 6.20 3.55
CA LEU A 241 -4.07 7.49 3.55
C LEU A 241 -3.36 7.78 4.89
N GLN A 242 -3.86 7.29 6.01
CA GLN A 242 -3.15 7.35 7.30
C GLN A 242 -1.91 6.45 7.31
N SER A 243 -1.97 5.25 6.74
CA SER A 243 -0.81 4.36 6.61
C SER A 243 0.24 4.90 5.64
N VAL A 244 -0.21 5.66 4.64
CA VAL A 244 0.65 6.35 3.68
C VAL A 244 1.26 7.62 4.27
N PHE A 245 0.49 8.36 5.07
CA PHE A 245 0.89 9.58 5.76
C PHE A 245 1.06 9.31 7.27
N THR A 246 1.96 8.39 7.60
CA THR A 246 2.34 8.05 8.98
C THR A 246 2.90 9.26 9.73
N ASP A 247 2.94 9.18 11.04
CA ASP A 247 3.58 10.19 11.86
C ASP A 247 5.05 10.32 11.48
N VAL A 248 5.52 11.55 11.37
CA VAL A 248 6.90 11.86 11.01
C VAL A 248 7.68 12.18 12.26
N ASN A 249 8.69 11.37 12.53
CA ASN A 249 9.66 11.65 13.59
C ASN A 249 11.02 11.94 12.97
N ILE A 250 11.43 13.23 12.96
CA ILE A 250 12.73 13.62 12.40
C ILE A 250 13.92 13.06 13.19
N TYR A 251 13.72 12.67 14.45
CA TYR A 251 14.76 12.11 15.31
C TYR A 251 15.07 10.64 14.99
N GLU A 252 14.23 9.96 14.26
CA GLU A 252 14.56 8.65 13.70
C GLU A 252 15.58 8.76 12.57
N ASN A 253 16.34 7.69 12.31
CA ASN A 253 17.30 7.68 11.20
C ASN A 253 16.62 7.54 9.84
N SER A 254 15.47 6.87 9.81
CA SER A 254 14.65 6.63 8.62
C SER A 254 13.19 6.90 8.92
N ILE A 255 12.58 7.78 8.17
CA ILE A 255 11.17 8.16 8.26
C ILE A 255 10.40 7.34 7.25
N HIS A 256 9.53 6.45 7.72
CA HIS A 256 8.68 5.65 6.84
C HIS A 256 7.44 6.45 6.44
N MET A 257 7.35 6.84 5.16
CA MET A 257 6.24 7.59 4.60
C MET A 257 6.00 7.16 3.15
N LEU A 258 4.75 7.19 2.69
CA LEU A 258 4.40 6.83 1.31
C LEU A 258 4.91 5.42 0.96
N GLU A 259 4.82 4.50 1.92
CA GLU A 259 5.32 3.11 1.85
C GLU A 259 6.83 2.97 1.59
N ARG A 260 7.61 4.04 1.86
CA ARG A 260 9.05 4.09 1.59
C ARG A 260 9.84 4.66 2.76
N PRO A 261 11.11 4.22 2.95
CA PRO A 261 12.00 4.81 3.93
C PRO A 261 12.66 6.07 3.35
N PHE A 262 12.40 7.22 3.96
CA PHE A 262 13.09 8.47 3.67
C PHE A 262 14.19 8.70 4.70
N THR A 263 15.37 9.14 4.25
CA THR A 263 16.46 9.49 5.17
C THR A 263 16.11 10.75 5.95
N SER A 264 16.19 10.70 7.27
CA SER A 264 16.00 11.90 8.11
C SER A 264 17.10 12.92 7.88
N PRO A 265 16.81 14.24 7.89
CA PRO A 265 17.82 15.27 7.79
C PRO A 265 18.78 15.32 8.98
N ILE A 266 18.45 14.68 10.10
CA ILE A 266 19.28 14.56 11.30
C ILE A 266 19.64 13.10 11.62
N SER A 267 19.62 12.21 10.62
CA SER A 267 20.04 10.82 10.77
C SER A 267 21.48 10.72 11.25
N SER A 268 21.72 9.97 12.31
CA SER A 268 23.07 9.77 12.86
C SER A 268 23.97 8.93 11.95
N SER A 269 23.38 8.03 11.16
CA SER A 269 24.13 7.09 10.32
C SER A 269 24.60 7.69 9.00
N ASN A 270 23.79 8.53 8.35
CA ASN A 270 24.06 8.91 6.97
C ASN A 270 23.66 10.35 6.57
N ALA A 271 23.06 11.16 7.46
CA ALA A 271 22.57 12.48 7.10
C ALA A 271 23.65 13.37 6.45
N ILE A 272 24.86 13.42 7.03
CA ILE A 272 25.98 14.24 6.52
C ILE A 272 26.43 13.80 5.13
N SER A 273 26.34 12.52 4.81
CA SER A 273 26.67 12.01 3.48
C SER A 273 25.55 12.15 2.46
N PHE A 274 24.32 12.17 2.95
CA PHE A 274 23.10 12.15 2.13
C PHE A 274 22.63 13.55 1.75
N TYR A 275 22.83 14.56 2.65
CA TYR A 275 22.36 15.92 2.46
C TYR A 275 23.48 16.93 2.25
N GLN A 276 23.14 18.04 1.61
CA GLN A 276 23.90 19.29 1.59
C GLN A 276 23.19 20.28 2.54
N TYR A 277 23.96 20.96 3.38
CA TYR A 277 23.48 21.89 4.40
C TYR A 277 24.01 23.31 4.16
N PHE A 278 23.15 24.29 4.39
CA PHE A 278 23.45 25.70 4.21
C PHE A 278 22.85 26.51 5.36
N ILE A 279 23.69 27.27 6.08
CA ILE A 279 23.21 28.27 7.05
C ILE A 279 22.67 29.45 6.26
N MET A 280 21.41 29.78 6.48
CA MET A 280 20.72 30.85 5.74
C MET A 280 20.70 32.13 6.54
N ASP A 281 20.36 32.11 7.82
CA ASP A 281 20.22 33.29 8.68
C ASP A 281 20.24 32.90 10.16
N THR A 282 20.25 33.90 11.02
CA THR A 282 20.01 33.79 12.48
C THR A 282 18.85 34.70 12.84
N LEU A 283 17.74 34.11 13.26
CA LEU A 283 16.49 34.83 13.49
C LEU A 283 15.79 34.38 14.78
N ASN A 284 14.85 35.17 15.26
CA ASN A 284 14.03 34.81 16.41
C ASN A 284 12.79 34.01 15.98
N VAL A 285 12.59 32.83 16.58
CA VAL A 285 11.42 32.00 16.42
C VAL A 285 10.71 31.88 17.75
N ALA A 286 9.53 32.48 17.86
CA ALA A 286 8.72 32.49 19.09
C ALA A 286 9.54 32.90 20.33
N GLY A 287 10.35 33.98 20.22
CA GLY A 287 11.16 34.56 21.32
C GLY A 287 12.51 33.89 21.53
N GLU A 288 12.85 32.81 20.83
CA GLU A 288 14.14 32.13 20.96
C GLU A 288 15.00 32.35 19.71
N ARG A 289 16.30 32.67 19.92
CA ARG A 289 17.25 32.87 18.83
C ARG A 289 17.62 31.52 18.19
N CYS A 290 17.47 31.42 16.86
CA CYS A 290 17.70 30.19 16.11
C CYS A 290 18.58 30.43 14.87
N TYR A 291 19.43 29.47 14.56
CA TYR A 291 20.04 29.35 13.25
C TYR A 291 19.03 28.75 12.28
N GLU A 292 18.75 29.44 11.16
CA GLU A 292 18.01 28.87 10.07
C GLU A 292 18.96 28.09 9.15
N LEU A 293 18.81 26.79 9.11
CA LEU A 293 19.61 25.87 8.30
C LEU A 293 18.75 25.21 7.24
N SER A 294 19.14 25.34 5.99
CA SER A 294 18.49 24.71 4.86
C SER A 294 19.21 23.43 4.46
N PHE A 295 18.44 22.41 3.99
CA PHE A 295 19.01 21.15 3.57
C PHE A 295 18.34 20.61 2.30
N ILE A 296 19.12 19.93 1.44
CA ILE A 296 18.65 19.23 0.24
C ILE A 296 19.37 17.90 0.08
N PRO A 297 18.75 16.87 -0.50
CA PRO A 297 19.45 15.64 -0.87
C PRO A 297 20.56 15.93 -1.87
N GLN A 298 21.71 15.30 -1.71
CA GLN A 298 22.83 15.42 -2.66
C GLN A 298 22.44 14.87 -4.02
N ASN A 299 21.69 13.79 -4.05
CA ASN A 299 21.07 13.25 -5.26
C ASN A 299 19.55 13.50 -5.19
N PRO A 300 19.00 14.36 -6.04
CA PRO A 300 17.58 14.71 -6.03
C PRO A 300 16.60 13.57 -6.31
N GLN A 301 17.08 12.40 -6.71
CA GLN A 301 16.27 11.22 -6.98
C GLN A 301 16.18 10.27 -5.79
N ASP A 302 17.04 10.44 -4.79
CA ASP A 302 17.03 9.62 -3.59
C ASP A 302 15.82 9.99 -2.70
N PHE A 303 15.37 9.04 -1.88
CA PHE A 303 14.28 9.27 -0.94
C PHE A 303 14.78 10.07 0.26
N GLY A 304 14.75 11.36 0.11
CA GLY A 304 15.05 12.33 1.12
C GLY A 304 14.16 13.54 0.99
N PHE A 305 14.18 14.38 1.98
CA PHE A 305 13.42 15.61 2.01
C PHE A 305 14.32 16.80 1.65
N SER A 306 13.72 17.90 1.23
CA SER A 306 14.33 19.22 1.26
C SER A 306 13.63 20.05 2.33
N GLY A 307 14.29 21.07 2.88
CA GLY A 307 13.60 21.85 3.89
C GLY A 307 14.51 22.74 4.71
N ARG A 308 13.98 23.13 5.88
CA ARG A 308 14.64 24.03 6.83
C ARG A 308 14.54 23.48 8.26
N LEU A 309 15.63 23.63 9.00
CA LEU A 309 15.70 23.38 10.43
C LEU A 309 15.99 24.71 11.13
N PHE A 310 15.24 25.01 12.16
CA PHE A 310 15.48 26.16 13.07
C PHE A 310 16.08 25.60 14.34
N ILE A 311 17.39 25.84 14.51
CA ILE A 311 18.23 25.23 15.54
C ILE A 311 18.52 26.29 16.57
N LEU A 312 18.30 26.02 17.87
CA LEU A 312 18.56 26.95 18.94
C LEU A 312 20.03 27.40 19.00
N ALA A 313 20.22 28.69 19.14
CA ALA A 313 21.55 29.30 19.25
C ALA A 313 22.00 29.47 20.71
N ASP A 314 21.43 28.72 21.65
CA ASP A 314 21.70 28.75 23.10
C ASP A 314 22.79 27.74 23.55
N GLY A 315 23.42 27.07 22.58
CA GLY A 315 24.41 26.02 22.82
C GLY A 315 23.85 24.64 23.01
N SER A 316 22.52 24.46 23.10
CA SER A 316 21.86 23.16 23.15
C SER A 316 21.80 22.44 21.81
N TYR A 317 21.85 23.21 20.71
CA TYR A 317 21.73 22.72 19.32
C TYR A 317 20.46 21.91 19.04
N GLN A 318 19.41 22.12 19.82
CA GLN A 318 18.13 21.43 19.67
C GLN A 318 17.31 22.07 18.56
N VAL A 319 16.50 21.26 17.89
CA VAL A 319 15.58 21.74 16.85
C VAL A 319 14.34 22.35 17.51
N LYS A 320 14.08 23.64 17.23
CA LYS A 320 12.88 24.38 17.65
C LYS A 320 11.70 24.17 16.69
N ARG A 321 12.00 24.21 15.41
CA ARG A 321 11.02 24.06 14.32
C ARG A 321 11.68 23.37 13.13
N CYS A 322 10.88 22.56 12.43
CA CYS A 322 11.31 21.89 11.22
C CYS A 322 10.23 22.09 10.14
N VAL A 323 10.65 22.43 8.92
CA VAL A 323 9.79 22.45 7.74
C VAL A 323 10.43 21.55 6.72
N ILE A 324 9.76 20.46 6.37
CA ILE A 324 10.24 19.48 5.37
C ILE A 324 9.29 19.40 4.19
N ASN A 325 9.85 19.33 3.01
CA ASN A 325 9.14 19.25 1.75
C ASN A 325 9.62 18.05 0.95
N LEU A 326 8.73 17.49 0.15
CA LEU A 326 9.13 16.48 -0.83
C LEU A 326 9.78 17.17 -2.04
N PRO A 327 11.04 16.85 -2.38
CA PRO A 327 11.72 17.48 -3.53
C PRO A 327 10.98 17.16 -4.84
N VAL A 328 10.89 18.14 -5.71
CA VAL A 328 10.19 18.05 -7.01
C VAL A 328 10.67 16.89 -7.89
N ARG A 329 11.91 16.46 -7.72
CA ARG A 329 12.54 15.41 -8.53
C ARG A 329 12.50 14.03 -7.88
N THR A 330 12.03 13.92 -6.67
CA THR A 330 11.84 12.61 -6.02
C THR A 330 10.88 11.77 -6.85
N SER A 331 11.22 10.52 -7.06
CA SER A 331 10.43 9.58 -7.88
C SER A 331 9.23 9.04 -7.08
N VAL A 332 8.37 9.95 -6.60
CA VAL A 332 7.12 9.62 -5.90
C VAL A 332 5.95 9.92 -6.84
N ASN A 333 5.01 8.99 -6.93
CA ASN A 333 3.81 9.15 -7.74
C ASN A 333 2.70 9.84 -6.97
N PHE A 334 1.76 10.37 -7.72
CA PHE A 334 0.51 10.96 -7.21
C PHE A 334 0.70 12.15 -6.25
N VAL A 335 1.87 12.39 -5.70
CA VAL A 335 2.13 13.52 -4.80
C VAL A 335 2.66 14.70 -5.62
N ASN A 336 1.85 15.76 -5.72
CA ASN A 336 2.23 17.01 -6.39
C ASN A 336 2.97 17.95 -5.45
N ASN A 337 2.55 17.95 -4.17
CA ASN A 337 3.14 18.74 -3.11
C ASN A 337 2.99 18.00 -1.77
N LEU A 338 3.99 18.10 -0.92
CA LEU A 338 3.97 17.61 0.46
C LEU A 338 4.81 18.55 1.31
N VAL A 339 4.19 19.10 2.33
CA VAL A 339 4.83 19.97 3.32
C VAL A 339 4.48 19.45 4.69
N ILE A 340 5.48 19.32 5.56
CA ILE A 340 5.30 18.96 6.96
C ILE A 340 6.01 20.02 7.80
N GLU A 341 5.28 20.58 8.74
CA GLU A 341 5.78 21.57 9.68
C GLU A 341 5.65 21.03 11.09
N GLN A 342 6.77 20.97 11.81
CA GLN A 342 6.83 20.49 13.19
C GLN A 342 7.40 21.56 14.11
N GLU A 343 6.80 21.70 15.29
CA GLU A 343 7.25 22.59 16.35
C GLU A 343 7.53 21.79 17.61
N PHE A 344 8.66 22.12 18.22
CA PHE A 344 9.14 21.49 19.45
C PHE A 344 9.18 22.53 20.58
N ALA A 345 8.51 22.24 21.69
CA ALA A 345 8.48 23.10 22.85
C ALA A 345 9.14 22.45 24.07
N ARG A 346 9.49 23.28 25.07
CA ARG A 346 10.01 22.80 26.32
C ARG A 346 8.91 22.13 27.14
N LEU A 347 9.14 20.88 27.51
CA LEU A 347 8.24 20.04 28.29
C LEU A 347 8.45 20.22 29.80
N PRO A 348 7.53 19.75 30.67
CA PRO A 348 7.64 19.89 32.13
C PRO A 348 8.93 19.32 32.73
N ASN A 349 9.56 18.31 32.11
CA ASN A 349 10.83 17.74 32.51
C ASN A 349 12.06 18.54 32.04
N GLY A 350 11.88 19.72 31.43
CA GLY A 350 12.92 20.58 30.89
C GLY A 350 13.46 20.19 29.51
N ARG A 351 13.12 18.99 28.99
CA ARG A 351 13.47 18.54 27.62
C ARG A 351 12.52 19.14 26.59
N ARG A 352 12.90 19.04 25.32
CA ARG A 352 12.01 19.45 24.23
C ARG A 352 11.33 18.24 23.63
N GLY A 353 10.03 18.41 23.32
CA GLY A 353 9.23 17.41 22.63
C GLY A 353 8.35 18.04 21.57
N LEU A 354 7.89 17.22 20.65
CA LEU A 354 6.96 17.60 19.60
C LEU A 354 5.61 18.01 20.21
N VAL A 355 5.17 19.22 19.90
CA VAL A 355 3.86 19.76 20.38
C VAL A 355 2.89 20.02 19.23
N ARG A 356 3.41 20.23 18.01
CA ARG A 356 2.61 20.50 16.83
C ARG A 356 3.22 19.83 15.61
N ASP A 357 2.39 19.10 14.84
CA ASP A 357 2.74 18.48 13.56
C ASP A 357 1.61 18.75 12.56
N ASP A 358 1.88 19.63 11.60
CA ASP A 358 0.95 19.97 10.54
C ASP A 358 1.48 19.42 9.21
N MET A 359 0.68 18.62 8.52
CA MET A 359 1.01 18.09 7.20
C MET A 359 -0.02 18.57 6.18
N PHE A 360 0.48 18.98 5.06
CA PHE A 360 -0.30 19.32 3.88
C PHE A 360 0.21 18.49 2.69
N ALA A 361 -0.69 17.78 2.01
CA ALA A 361 -0.37 17.04 0.80
C ALA A 361 -1.37 17.31 -0.31
N GLU A 362 -0.87 17.45 -1.52
CA GLU A 362 -1.69 17.57 -2.73
C GLU A 362 -1.45 16.35 -3.63
N LEU A 363 -2.50 15.55 -3.82
CA LEU A 363 -2.46 14.30 -4.56
C LEU A 363 -3.05 14.47 -5.95
N GLY A 364 -2.25 14.29 -6.99
CA GLY A 364 -2.63 14.41 -8.39
C GLY A 364 -3.25 13.14 -8.96
N ILE A 365 -4.35 12.67 -8.36
CA ILE A 365 -5.04 11.44 -8.77
C ILE A 365 -6.03 11.70 -9.91
N MET A 366 -6.56 12.91 -10.02
CA MET A 366 -7.64 13.28 -10.96
C MET A 366 -7.11 14.06 -12.17
N LYS A 367 -7.86 14.01 -13.28
CA LYS A 367 -7.55 14.75 -14.52
C LYS A 367 -7.90 16.24 -14.38
N LYS A 368 -7.25 17.09 -15.20
CA LYS A 368 -7.52 18.53 -15.38
C LYS A 368 -7.50 19.37 -14.10
N ASN A 369 -6.29 19.59 -13.57
CA ASN A 369 -6.01 20.56 -12.49
C ASN A 369 -6.78 20.32 -11.17
N LYS A 370 -7.61 19.29 -11.06
CA LYS A 370 -8.26 18.90 -9.81
C LYS A 370 -7.36 17.89 -9.10
N SER A 371 -7.08 18.16 -7.85
CA SER A 371 -6.27 17.29 -7.01
C SER A 371 -7.03 16.99 -5.72
N LEU A 372 -6.71 15.87 -5.11
CA LEU A 372 -7.16 15.58 -3.76
C LEU A 372 -6.17 16.25 -2.80
N MET A 373 -6.67 17.08 -1.92
CA MET A 373 -5.92 17.69 -0.84
C MET A 373 -6.11 16.88 0.43
N VAL A 374 -5.02 16.66 1.17
CA VAL A 374 -5.04 16.09 2.51
C VAL A 374 -4.37 17.09 3.44
N LYS A 375 -5.06 17.44 4.52
CA LYS A 375 -4.53 18.25 5.61
C LYS A 375 -4.61 17.45 6.90
N ARG A 376 -3.49 17.30 7.59
CA ARG A 376 -3.42 16.70 8.93
C ARG A 376 -2.91 17.74 9.91
N ALA A 377 -3.64 17.95 10.98
CA ALA A 377 -3.23 18.77 12.12
C ALA A 377 -3.15 17.86 13.35
N THR A 378 -1.98 17.76 13.96
CA THR A 378 -1.76 16.99 15.19
C THR A 378 -1.25 17.90 16.28
N ARG A 379 -1.81 17.76 17.48
CA ARG A 379 -1.45 18.53 18.69
C ARG A 379 -1.16 17.56 19.81
N TYR A 380 -0.06 17.79 20.50
CA TYR A 380 0.38 16.99 21.63
C TYR A 380 0.33 17.85 22.88
N THR A 381 -0.42 17.43 23.88
CA THR A 381 -0.71 18.19 25.10
C THR A 381 -0.63 17.31 26.33
N ASN A 382 -0.73 17.90 27.53
CA ASN A 382 -0.84 17.20 28.80
C ASN A 382 0.32 16.22 29.05
N PHE A 383 1.54 16.64 28.74
CA PHE A 383 2.73 15.83 29.05
C PHE A 383 2.93 15.68 30.55
N SER A 384 3.10 14.42 31.00
CA SER A 384 3.53 14.09 32.37
C SER A 384 4.63 13.01 32.27
N PHE A 385 5.52 13.04 33.24
CA PHE A 385 6.66 12.11 33.38
C PHE A 385 6.58 11.36 34.72
N ASP A 386 5.46 11.46 35.42
CA ASP A 386 5.19 10.77 36.66
C ASP A 386 5.05 9.25 36.44
N SER A 387 5.28 8.50 37.52
CA SER A 387 5.07 7.05 37.50
C SER A 387 3.65 6.69 37.10
N ILE A 388 3.51 5.74 36.21
CA ILE A 388 2.22 5.25 35.70
C ILE A 388 1.94 3.88 36.32
N PRO A 389 0.81 3.69 37.03
CA PRO A 389 0.46 2.41 37.64
C PRO A 389 0.36 1.30 36.60
N ASP A 390 0.76 0.08 36.97
CA ASP A 390 0.70 -1.12 36.11
C ASP A 390 -0.71 -1.41 35.59
N VAL A 391 -1.72 -1.06 36.36
CA VAL A 391 -3.13 -1.20 35.98
C VAL A 391 -3.45 -0.44 34.68
N ALA A 392 -2.83 0.72 34.48
CA ALA A 392 -3.04 1.52 33.27
C ALA A 392 -2.50 0.86 32.00
N PHE A 393 -1.52 -0.03 32.11
CA PHE A 393 -1.02 -0.82 30.97
C PHE A 393 -1.79 -2.10 30.74
N ARG A 394 -2.59 -2.54 31.73
CA ARG A 394 -3.40 -3.76 31.67
C ARG A 394 -4.86 -3.49 31.32
N GLU A 395 -5.27 -2.24 31.24
CA GLU A 395 -6.62 -1.90 30.78
C GLU A 395 -6.85 -2.54 29.42
N LYS A 396 -7.70 -3.56 29.40
CA LYS A 396 -8.09 -4.19 28.13
C LYS A 396 -8.91 -3.20 27.33
N GLU A 397 -8.71 -3.18 26.02
CA GLU A 397 -9.47 -2.38 25.06
C GLU A 397 -11.01 -2.51 25.15
N LYS A 398 -11.53 -3.34 26.06
CA LYS A 398 -12.97 -3.57 26.24
C LYS A 398 -13.81 -2.33 26.51
N LEU A 399 -13.22 -1.25 27.01
CA LEU A 399 -13.89 0.04 27.17
C LEU A 399 -14.03 0.83 25.85
N ARG A 400 -13.43 0.36 24.74
CA ARG A 400 -13.30 1.12 23.50
C ARG A 400 -14.50 1.03 22.57
N GLU A 401 -15.19 -0.09 22.52
CA GLU A 401 -16.23 -0.33 21.50
C GLU A 401 -17.56 0.40 21.75
N GLY A 402 -17.79 0.88 22.95
CA GLY A 402 -19.00 1.64 23.29
C GLY A 402 -18.76 3.11 23.65
N THR A 403 -17.51 3.56 23.70
CA THR A 403 -17.10 4.89 24.20
C THR A 403 -16.62 5.87 23.13
N PHE A 404 -16.65 5.51 21.85
CA PHE A 404 -16.42 6.50 20.79
C PHE A 404 -17.58 7.51 20.80
N ARG A 405 -17.37 8.65 21.44
CA ARG A 405 -18.36 9.73 21.56
C ARG A 405 -18.44 10.53 20.27
N THR A 406 -18.86 9.89 19.19
CA THR A 406 -18.94 10.49 17.86
C THR A 406 -19.91 11.67 17.79
N GLU A 407 -20.87 11.74 18.70
CA GLU A 407 -21.96 12.71 18.69
C GLU A 407 -22.03 13.59 19.93
N ASP A 408 -21.12 13.45 20.89
CA ASP A 408 -21.06 14.26 22.11
C ASP A 408 -20.36 15.60 21.82
N GLU A 409 -21.14 16.61 21.46
CA GLU A 409 -20.63 17.96 21.17
C GLU A 409 -19.91 18.58 22.37
N ALA A 410 -20.34 18.30 23.60
CA ALA A 410 -19.71 18.80 24.84
C ALA A 410 -18.29 18.23 24.99
N PHE A 411 -18.13 16.91 24.74
CA PHE A 411 -16.82 16.28 24.75
C PHE A 411 -15.88 16.92 23.73
N TRP A 412 -16.35 17.12 22.48
CA TRP A 412 -15.54 17.70 21.43
C TRP A 412 -15.21 19.18 21.67
N ALA A 413 -16.16 19.94 22.22
CA ALA A 413 -15.91 21.35 22.60
C ALA A 413 -14.79 21.48 23.64
N GLN A 414 -14.68 20.51 24.57
CA GLN A 414 -13.63 20.52 25.60
C GLN A 414 -12.25 20.06 25.08
N HIS A 415 -12.22 19.10 24.16
CA HIS A 415 -10.97 18.41 23.75
C HIS A 415 -10.46 18.83 22.38
N ARG A 416 -11.27 19.53 21.58
CA ARG A 416 -10.86 20.01 20.25
C ARG A 416 -9.88 21.16 20.38
N THR A 417 -8.65 20.96 19.90
CA THR A 417 -7.59 21.97 19.92
C THR A 417 -7.47 22.76 18.60
N ASP A 418 -8.11 22.27 17.54
CA ASP A 418 -8.14 22.91 16.22
C ASP A 418 -9.59 23.10 15.77
N THR A 419 -9.99 24.35 15.48
CA THR A 419 -11.39 24.69 15.14
C THR A 419 -11.83 24.06 13.83
N LEU A 420 -13.10 23.71 13.71
CA LEU A 420 -13.70 23.29 12.44
C LEU A 420 -13.89 24.49 11.54
N THR A 421 -13.63 24.31 10.25
CA THR A 421 -14.03 25.31 9.24
C THR A 421 -15.55 25.34 9.08
N ARG A 422 -16.09 26.35 8.41
CA ARG A 422 -17.54 26.45 8.12
C ARG A 422 -18.05 25.21 7.39
N ALA A 423 -17.29 24.73 6.39
CA ALA A 423 -17.66 23.55 5.62
C ALA A 423 -17.57 22.26 6.45
N GLU A 424 -16.55 22.11 7.30
CA GLU A 424 -16.43 20.98 8.20
C GLU A 424 -17.59 20.92 9.20
N ALA A 425 -17.93 22.04 9.83
CA ALA A 425 -19.04 22.13 10.79
C ALA A 425 -20.40 21.79 10.15
N ASN A 426 -20.60 22.17 8.87
CA ASN A 426 -21.87 21.92 8.17
C ASN A 426 -21.94 20.58 7.44
N MET A 427 -20.95 19.71 7.60
CA MET A 427 -20.80 18.49 6.80
C MET A 427 -21.92 17.46 7.03
N LYS A 428 -22.48 17.39 8.24
CA LYS A 428 -23.67 16.54 8.54
C LYS A 428 -24.86 16.92 7.66
N ASN A 429 -25.16 18.22 7.55
CA ASN A 429 -26.28 18.74 6.76
C ASN A 429 -26.06 18.49 5.27
N MET A 430 -24.85 18.74 4.77
CA MET A 430 -24.49 18.45 3.37
C MET A 430 -24.78 16.98 2.99
N LEU A 431 -24.46 16.05 3.88
CA LEU A 431 -24.72 14.63 3.63
C LEU A 431 -26.19 14.28 3.60
N ALA A 432 -26.98 14.84 4.51
CA ALA A 432 -28.43 14.64 4.53
C ALA A 432 -29.05 15.09 3.21
N ASP A 433 -28.67 16.25 2.73
CA ASP A 433 -29.15 16.84 1.49
C ASP A 433 -28.66 16.09 0.24
N ALA A 434 -27.39 15.68 0.21
CA ALA A 434 -26.89 14.85 -0.89
C ALA A 434 -27.66 13.53 -1.01
N ARG A 435 -28.00 12.91 0.11
CA ARG A 435 -28.79 11.67 0.15
C ARG A 435 -30.22 11.84 -0.37
N SER A 436 -30.81 13.02 -0.24
CA SER A 436 -32.16 13.31 -0.73
C SER A 436 -32.22 13.54 -2.24
N THR A 437 -31.07 13.83 -2.88
CA THR A 437 -30.99 14.17 -4.30
C THR A 437 -31.26 12.94 -5.19
N ARG A 438 -32.16 13.10 -6.15
CA ARG A 438 -32.54 12.05 -7.13
C ARG A 438 -31.33 11.61 -7.95
N GLY A 439 -31.10 10.28 -8.02
CA GLY A 439 -29.97 9.68 -8.75
C GLY A 439 -28.67 9.51 -7.94
N PHE A 440 -28.49 10.23 -6.83
CA PHE A 440 -27.31 10.10 -5.98
C PHE A 440 -27.13 8.67 -5.47
N GLY A 441 -28.24 7.98 -5.11
CA GLY A 441 -28.20 6.58 -4.66
C GLY A 441 -27.61 5.62 -5.70
N TRP A 442 -27.90 5.81 -6.99
CA TRP A 442 -27.34 4.99 -8.06
C TRP A 442 -25.85 5.23 -8.27
N ILE A 443 -25.41 6.48 -8.26
CA ILE A 443 -23.99 6.84 -8.37
C ILE A 443 -23.22 6.19 -7.22
N MET A 444 -23.76 6.26 -6.02
CA MET A 444 -23.13 5.66 -4.84
C MET A 444 -23.10 4.13 -4.89
N LEU A 445 -24.16 3.48 -5.38
CA LEU A 445 -24.20 2.02 -5.52
C LEU A 445 -23.14 1.55 -6.51
N VAL A 446 -23.02 2.18 -7.68
CA VAL A 446 -22.01 1.83 -8.69
C VAL A 446 -20.60 2.10 -8.15
N ALA A 447 -20.37 3.25 -7.50
CA ALA A 447 -19.09 3.59 -6.92
C ALA A 447 -18.68 2.59 -5.81
N ARG A 448 -19.60 2.18 -4.95
CA ARG A 448 -19.37 1.15 -3.93
C ARG A 448 -19.07 -0.21 -4.56
N ALA A 449 -19.89 -0.67 -5.49
CA ALA A 449 -19.66 -1.94 -6.18
C ALA A 449 -18.26 -2.02 -6.81
N PHE A 450 -17.78 -0.89 -7.36
CA PHE A 450 -16.45 -0.82 -7.99
C PHE A 450 -15.31 -0.71 -6.98
N ILE A 451 -15.45 0.13 -5.94
CA ILE A 451 -14.38 0.40 -4.95
C ILE A 451 -14.32 -0.70 -3.89
N GLU A 452 -15.48 -1.08 -3.35
CA GLU A 452 -15.59 -2.02 -2.23
C GLU A 452 -15.65 -3.47 -2.70
N ASN A 453 -16.01 -3.70 -3.96
CA ASN A 453 -16.25 -5.03 -4.54
C ASN A 453 -17.45 -5.76 -3.88
N TYR A 454 -18.28 -5.02 -3.13
CA TYR A 454 -19.51 -5.49 -2.48
C TYR A 454 -20.61 -4.46 -2.60
N VAL A 455 -21.86 -4.93 -2.52
CA VAL A 455 -23.08 -4.10 -2.52
C VAL A 455 -23.85 -4.36 -1.24
N GLU A 456 -24.11 -3.30 -0.47
CA GLU A 456 -24.95 -3.35 0.71
C GLU A 456 -26.42 -3.55 0.34
N THR A 457 -27.13 -4.38 1.09
CA THR A 457 -28.54 -4.67 0.83
C THR A 457 -29.51 -3.79 1.64
N ALA A 458 -29.00 -3.08 2.66
CA ALA A 458 -29.83 -2.30 3.55
C ALA A 458 -30.44 -1.06 2.88
N PRO A 459 -31.69 -0.70 3.17
CA PRO A 459 -32.25 0.59 2.87
C PRO A 459 -31.46 1.70 3.54
N LYS A 460 -31.54 2.92 2.97
CA LYS A 460 -30.86 4.10 3.51
C LYS A 460 -31.20 4.33 4.99
N GLY A 461 -30.16 4.52 5.82
CA GLY A 461 -30.30 4.84 7.23
C GLY A 461 -30.55 3.65 8.16
N LYS A 462 -30.61 2.41 7.61
CA LYS A 462 -30.70 1.20 8.44
C LYS A 462 -29.35 0.45 8.48
N PRO A 463 -29.07 -0.29 9.55
CA PRO A 463 -27.89 -1.14 9.61
C PRO A 463 -27.89 -2.15 8.47
N ASN A 464 -26.74 -2.33 7.83
CA ASN A 464 -26.58 -3.33 6.79
C ASN A 464 -26.27 -4.69 7.41
N TYR A 465 -27.12 -5.67 7.15
CA TYR A 465 -26.98 -7.04 7.67
C TYR A 465 -26.30 -7.98 6.71
N VAL A 466 -26.42 -7.74 5.40
CA VAL A 466 -25.91 -8.61 4.34
C VAL A 466 -25.26 -7.79 3.24
N ASP A 467 -24.07 -8.22 2.82
CA ASP A 467 -23.38 -7.71 1.65
C ASP A 467 -23.48 -8.71 0.49
N ILE A 468 -23.79 -8.25 -0.72
CA ILE A 468 -23.73 -9.04 -1.97
C ILE A 468 -22.37 -8.80 -2.61
N GLY A 469 -21.65 -9.87 -2.93
CA GLY A 469 -20.33 -9.84 -3.53
C GLY A 469 -19.44 -10.97 -3.02
N PRO A 470 -18.20 -11.08 -3.56
CA PRO A 470 -17.46 -10.08 -4.35
C PRO A 470 -17.97 -9.91 -5.78
N VAL A 471 -18.11 -8.66 -6.23
CA VAL A 471 -18.69 -8.33 -7.55
C VAL A 471 -17.80 -8.83 -8.71
N ASN A 472 -16.49 -8.80 -8.54
CA ASN A 472 -15.52 -9.25 -9.54
C ASN A 472 -15.49 -10.77 -9.76
N THR A 473 -16.30 -11.54 -9.03
CA THR A 473 -16.47 -13.00 -9.19
C THR A 473 -17.82 -13.40 -9.79
N ILE A 474 -18.67 -12.42 -10.11
CA ILE A 474 -20.02 -12.69 -10.67
C ILE A 474 -19.91 -13.45 -11.98
N VAL A 475 -18.97 -13.06 -12.83
CA VAL A 475 -18.75 -13.66 -14.15
C VAL A 475 -17.32 -14.14 -14.24
N SER A 476 -17.15 -15.40 -14.64
CA SER A 476 -15.85 -16.02 -14.90
C SER A 476 -15.93 -17.05 -16.03
N THR A 477 -14.76 -17.55 -16.45
CA THR A 477 -14.69 -18.59 -17.49
C THR A 477 -13.68 -19.67 -17.11
N ASN A 478 -13.98 -20.91 -17.46
CA ASN A 478 -13.03 -22.04 -17.39
C ASN A 478 -13.31 -23.08 -18.46
N PHE A 479 -12.42 -24.06 -18.60
CA PHE A 479 -12.54 -25.08 -19.65
C PHE A 479 -13.81 -25.92 -19.52
N ILE A 480 -14.22 -26.30 -18.33
CA ILE A 480 -15.38 -27.19 -18.12
C ILE A 480 -16.70 -26.46 -18.30
N GLU A 481 -16.85 -25.29 -17.68
CA GLU A 481 -18.11 -24.55 -17.63
C GLU A 481 -18.31 -23.60 -18.83
N LYS A 482 -17.23 -23.19 -19.50
CA LYS A 482 -17.17 -22.10 -20.48
C LYS A 482 -17.50 -20.75 -19.82
N PHE A 483 -18.75 -20.43 -19.67
CA PHE A 483 -19.27 -19.29 -18.96
C PHE A 483 -19.83 -19.73 -17.61
N ARG A 484 -19.47 -19.01 -16.57
CA ARG A 484 -19.89 -19.24 -15.19
C ARG A 484 -20.49 -17.99 -14.62
N LEU A 485 -21.68 -18.09 -14.08
CA LEU A 485 -22.37 -17.05 -13.33
C LEU A 485 -22.36 -17.43 -11.85
N ARG A 486 -21.95 -16.51 -10.98
CA ARG A 486 -21.87 -16.72 -9.53
C ARG A 486 -22.56 -15.60 -8.78
N LEU A 487 -23.40 -15.94 -7.81
CA LEU A 487 -23.99 -15.04 -6.83
C LEU A 487 -23.43 -15.37 -5.45
N SER A 488 -22.83 -14.40 -4.79
CA SER A 488 -22.24 -14.58 -3.48
C SER A 488 -22.79 -13.54 -2.49
N ALA A 489 -22.89 -13.91 -1.22
CA ALA A 489 -23.32 -13.02 -0.14
C ALA A 489 -22.58 -13.34 1.16
N GLN A 490 -22.53 -12.37 2.06
CA GLN A 490 -22.02 -12.53 3.42
C GLN A 490 -22.78 -11.68 4.42
N THR A 491 -22.87 -12.14 5.67
CA THR A 491 -23.42 -11.36 6.77
C THR A 491 -22.37 -10.41 7.34
N THR A 492 -22.83 -9.36 7.99
CA THR A 492 -21.99 -8.39 8.70
C THR A 492 -22.13 -8.51 10.22
N ALA A 493 -21.26 -7.87 10.97
CA ALA A 493 -21.34 -7.82 12.43
C ALA A 493 -22.60 -7.11 12.95
N ASN A 494 -23.28 -6.33 12.13
CA ASN A 494 -24.57 -5.72 12.49
C ASN A 494 -25.67 -6.76 12.67
N LEU A 495 -25.63 -7.90 11.93
CA LEU A 495 -26.57 -8.99 12.14
C LEU A 495 -26.25 -9.73 13.42
N ASN A 496 -25.01 -10.15 13.58
CA ASN A 496 -24.50 -10.77 14.80
C ASN A 496 -22.98 -10.53 14.89
N PRO A 497 -22.46 -9.95 15.98
CA PRO A 497 -21.03 -9.66 16.12
C PRO A 497 -20.15 -10.90 16.38
N HIS A 498 -20.74 -12.06 16.58
CA HIS A 498 -20.06 -13.33 16.84
C HIS A 498 -20.29 -14.38 15.76
N LEU A 499 -21.44 -14.36 15.06
CA LEU A 499 -21.80 -15.38 14.06
C LEU A 499 -21.82 -14.76 12.65
N PHE A 500 -21.02 -15.32 11.76
CA PHE A 500 -20.90 -14.88 10.38
C PHE A 500 -21.22 -16.01 9.41
N LEU A 501 -22.03 -15.70 8.42
CA LEU A 501 -22.39 -16.59 7.33
C LEU A 501 -21.85 -16.02 6.02
N ARG A 502 -21.26 -16.86 5.20
CA ARG A 502 -20.79 -16.49 3.85
C ARG A 502 -21.09 -17.66 2.91
N GLY A 503 -21.40 -17.35 1.67
CA GLY A 503 -21.58 -18.41 0.69
C GLY A 503 -21.79 -17.91 -0.71
N TYR A 504 -21.81 -18.84 -1.64
CA TYR A 504 -22.17 -18.57 -3.02
C TYR A 504 -22.91 -19.74 -3.65
N VAL A 505 -23.62 -19.41 -4.74
CA VAL A 505 -24.18 -20.36 -5.69
C VAL A 505 -23.65 -19.97 -7.07
N ALA A 506 -23.22 -20.95 -7.86
CA ALA A 506 -22.69 -20.71 -9.20
C ALA A 506 -23.21 -21.76 -10.21
N TYR A 507 -23.46 -21.30 -11.42
CA TYR A 507 -23.97 -22.13 -12.51
C TYR A 507 -23.03 -22.05 -13.72
N GLY A 508 -22.63 -23.23 -14.22
CA GLY A 508 -21.81 -23.35 -15.42
C GLY A 508 -22.69 -23.59 -16.66
N ALA A 509 -22.51 -22.78 -17.70
CA ALA A 509 -23.36 -22.83 -18.90
C ALA A 509 -23.21 -24.11 -19.71
N ARG A 510 -21.99 -24.70 -19.78
CA ARG A 510 -21.71 -25.90 -20.57
C ARG A 510 -21.98 -27.19 -19.78
N ASP A 511 -21.52 -27.30 -18.56
CA ASP A 511 -21.68 -28.50 -17.74
C ASP A 511 -23.07 -28.58 -17.07
N ARG A 512 -23.82 -27.44 -17.07
CA ARG A 512 -25.18 -27.32 -16.53
C ARG A 512 -25.32 -27.80 -15.09
N LYS A 513 -24.23 -27.69 -14.32
CA LYS A 513 -24.20 -28.08 -12.90
C LYS A 513 -24.23 -26.84 -11.99
N LEU A 514 -24.91 -26.99 -10.87
CA LEU A 514 -24.90 -26.03 -9.79
C LEU A 514 -23.72 -26.33 -8.86
N LYS A 515 -22.95 -25.31 -8.52
CA LYS A 515 -21.88 -25.34 -7.53
C LYS A 515 -22.25 -24.43 -6.38
N TYR A 516 -21.69 -24.71 -5.19
CA TYR A 516 -22.02 -23.93 -4.01
C TYR A 516 -20.89 -23.94 -2.99
N GLU A 517 -20.88 -22.93 -2.15
CA GLU A 517 -20.13 -22.86 -0.89
C GLU A 517 -21.05 -22.30 0.19
N GLY A 518 -21.06 -22.96 1.34
CA GLY A 518 -21.61 -22.46 2.59
C GLY A 518 -20.51 -22.42 3.63
N HIS A 519 -20.35 -21.27 4.27
CA HIS A 519 -19.35 -21.05 5.31
C HIS A 519 -20.02 -20.41 6.51
N VAL A 520 -19.79 -20.99 7.69
CA VAL A 520 -20.26 -20.49 8.99
C VAL A 520 -19.03 -20.28 9.87
N GLU A 521 -18.88 -19.10 10.43
CA GLU A 521 -17.78 -18.77 11.35
C GLU A 521 -18.34 -18.17 12.64
N TYR A 522 -17.98 -18.79 13.76
CA TYR A 522 -18.25 -18.25 15.09
C TYR A 522 -16.96 -17.65 15.66
N SER A 523 -17.00 -16.36 15.95
CA SER A 523 -15.92 -15.64 16.60
C SER A 523 -16.15 -15.58 18.10
N PHE A 524 -15.18 -16.08 18.89
CA PHE A 524 -15.21 -15.96 20.35
C PHE A 524 -14.96 -14.51 20.82
N LEU A 525 -14.43 -13.66 19.92
CA LEU A 525 -14.26 -12.24 20.13
C LEU A 525 -15.36 -11.47 19.40
N ARG A 526 -15.91 -10.47 20.06
CA ARG A 526 -16.86 -9.56 19.42
C ARG A 526 -16.20 -8.83 18.28
N LYS A 527 -16.80 -8.82 17.10
CA LYS A 527 -16.35 -8.15 15.90
C LYS A 527 -17.17 -6.88 15.65
N GLN A 528 -16.53 -5.90 15.02
CA GLN A 528 -17.14 -4.61 14.70
C GLN A 528 -17.70 -4.58 13.28
N TYR A 529 -17.04 -5.26 12.33
CA TYR A 529 -17.39 -5.24 10.91
C TYR A 529 -17.55 -6.64 10.31
N SER A 530 -16.51 -7.49 10.42
CA SER A 530 -16.48 -8.79 9.75
C SER A 530 -15.72 -9.85 10.53
N ALA A 531 -15.89 -11.11 10.16
CA ALA A 531 -15.17 -12.24 10.75
C ALA A 531 -13.64 -12.14 10.59
N GLU A 532 -13.16 -11.44 9.55
CA GLU A 532 -11.73 -11.36 9.22
C GLU A 532 -10.94 -10.39 10.11
N GLU A 533 -11.59 -9.64 11.00
CA GLU A 533 -10.90 -8.69 11.87
C GLU A 533 -9.86 -9.35 12.77
N PHE A 534 -8.71 -8.66 12.88
CA PHE A 534 -7.66 -8.99 13.85
C PHE A 534 -8.03 -8.45 15.25
N PRO A 535 -7.71 -9.18 16.34
CA PRO A 535 -7.20 -10.55 16.34
C PRO A 535 -8.31 -11.58 16.09
N LYS A 536 -7.96 -12.71 15.48
CA LYS A 536 -8.86 -13.85 15.32
C LYS A 536 -8.81 -14.76 16.52
N ASN A 537 -9.98 -15.20 16.97
CA ASN A 537 -10.23 -16.36 17.80
C ASN A 537 -11.56 -16.92 17.34
N SER A 538 -11.53 -17.85 16.39
CA SER A 538 -12.75 -18.29 15.72
C SER A 538 -12.73 -19.76 15.33
N LEU A 539 -13.92 -20.36 15.32
CA LEU A 539 -14.20 -21.68 14.80
C LEU A 539 -15.07 -21.55 13.55
N SER A 540 -14.68 -22.16 12.45
CA SER A 540 -15.43 -22.09 11.20
C SER A 540 -15.68 -23.47 10.59
N PHE A 541 -16.81 -23.60 9.93
CA PHE A 541 -17.18 -24.78 9.13
C PHE A 541 -17.48 -24.35 7.70
N THR A 542 -16.93 -25.06 6.73
CA THR A 542 -17.16 -24.82 5.29
C THR A 542 -17.60 -26.09 4.60
N ALA A 543 -18.71 -26.02 3.85
CA ALA A 543 -19.15 -27.05 2.93
C ALA A 543 -19.07 -26.47 1.51
N ARG A 544 -18.38 -27.14 0.59
CA ARG A 544 -18.17 -26.64 -0.78
C ARG A 544 -18.23 -27.76 -1.80
N TYR A 545 -18.94 -27.52 -2.91
CA TYR A 545 -18.90 -28.31 -4.13
C TYR A 545 -18.56 -27.41 -5.31
N ASP A 546 -17.48 -27.69 -6.02
CA ASP A 546 -17.03 -26.86 -7.12
C ASP A 546 -16.15 -27.63 -8.13
N VAL A 547 -15.67 -26.93 -9.17
CA VAL A 547 -14.73 -27.43 -10.18
C VAL A 547 -13.48 -26.55 -10.22
N MET A 548 -12.30 -27.15 -10.28
CA MET A 548 -11.04 -26.43 -10.39
C MET A 548 -9.96 -27.27 -11.08
N SER A 549 -8.88 -26.64 -11.51
CA SER A 549 -7.64 -27.33 -11.81
C SER A 549 -6.90 -27.70 -10.51
N PRO A 550 -6.16 -28.81 -10.43
CA PRO A 550 -5.35 -29.14 -9.26
C PRO A 550 -4.41 -28.01 -8.81
N THR A 551 -3.80 -27.27 -9.72
CA THR A 551 -2.92 -26.13 -9.39
C THR A 551 -3.67 -24.88 -8.92
N ASP A 552 -4.96 -24.74 -9.23
CA ASP A 552 -5.78 -23.62 -8.75
C ASP A 552 -5.99 -23.65 -7.21
N GLN A 553 -5.73 -24.79 -6.53
CA GLN A 553 -5.73 -24.88 -5.07
C GLN A 553 -4.65 -24.00 -4.41
N LEU A 554 -3.62 -23.65 -5.18
CA LEU A 554 -2.47 -22.85 -4.73
C LEU A 554 -2.63 -21.35 -5.04
N LEU A 555 -3.73 -20.93 -5.70
CA LEU A 555 -4.01 -19.52 -5.98
C LEU A 555 -4.21 -18.73 -4.70
N THR A 556 -3.58 -17.58 -4.62
CA THR A 556 -3.79 -16.61 -3.54
C THR A 556 -5.05 -15.77 -3.72
N ARG A 557 -5.58 -15.71 -4.94
CA ARG A 557 -6.80 -15.00 -5.32
C ARG A 557 -7.91 -16.00 -5.67
N ASP A 558 -9.16 -15.56 -5.56
CA ASP A 558 -10.30 -16.39 -5.96
C ASP A 558 -10.18 -16.76 -7.44
N LYS A 559 -10.32 -18.04 -7.77
CA LYS A 559 -10.25 -18.58 -9.15
C LYS A 559 -11.31 -17.98 -10.06
N ASP A 560 -12.46 -17.59 -9.49
CA ASP A 560 -13.59 -17.00 -10.19
C ASP A 560 -13.43 -15.49 -10.42
N ASN A 561 -12.35 -14.86 -9.93
CA ASN A 561 -12.04 -13.49 -10.28
C ASN A 561 -11.92 -13.36 -11.81
N VAL A 562 -12.71 -12.47 -12.40
CA VAL A 562 -12.82 -12.29 -13.86
C VAL A 562 -11.44 -12.15 -14.53
N PHE A 563 -10.51 -11.41 -13.91
CA PHE A 563 -9.16 -11.21 -14.48
C PHE A 563 -8.30 -12.47 -14.40
N VAL A 564 -8.43 -13.28 -13.34
CA VAL A 564 -7.68 -14.54 -13.16
C VAL A 564 -8.24 -15.65 -14.04
N SER A 565 -9.51 -15.58 -14.41
CA SER A 565 -10.18 -16.58 -15.25
C SER A 565 -9.67 -16.59 -16.69
N PHE A 566 -9.07 -15.50 -17.19
CA PHE A 566 -8.42 -15.47 -18.50
C PHE A 566 -7.07 -16.16 -18.46
N LYS A 567 -6.98 -17.33 -19.07
CA LYS A 567 -5.79 -18.20 -19.04
C LYS A 567 -4.92 -18.00 -20.28
N THR A 568 -3.60 -18.12 -20.10
CA THR A 568 -2.57 -18.02 -21.16
C THR A 568 -2.50 -19.29 -22.02
N GLN A 569 -3.12 -20.38 -21.55
CA GLN A 569 -3.14 -21.68 -22.19
C GLN A 569 -4.41 -22.44 -21.80
N THR A 570 -4.73 -23.53 -22.54
CA THR A 570 -5.86 -24.39 -22.22
C THR A 570 -5.57 -25.17 -20.94
N VAL A 571 -6.42 -24.99 -19.92
CA VAL A 571 -6.37 -25.72 -18.65
C VAL A 571 -7.55 -26.70 -18.66
N ASP A 572 -7.36 -27.86 -19.27
CA ASP A 572 -8.40 -28.89 -19.48
C ASP A 572 -8.34 -30.05 -18.46
N HIS A 573 -7.23 -30.17 -17.73
CA HIS A 573 -7.09 -31.13 -16.63
C HIS A 573 -7.71 -30.50 -15.39
N MET A 574 -8.95 -30.85 -15.10
CA MET A 574 -9.75 -30.29 -14.02
C MET A 574 -10.37 -31.39 -13.16
N MET A 575 -10.86 -31.02 -12.00
CA MET A 575 -11.56 -31.93 -11.09
C MET A 575 -12.78 -31.25 -10.48
N TYR A 576 -13.87 -32.00 -10.35
CA TYR A 576 -14.91 -31.65 -9.40
C TYR A 576 -14.43 -32.05 -8.01
N PHE A 577 -14.76 -31.26 -7.02
CA PHE A 577 -14.45 -31.61 -5.64
C PHE A 577 -15.60 -31.22 -4.72
N ARG A 578 -15.73 -32.00 -3.67
CA ARG A 578 -16.60 -31.70 -2.53
C ARG A 578 -15.74 -31.76 -1.28
N ASN A 579 -15.81 -30.72 -0.45
CA ASN A 579 -15.07 -30.74 0.79
C ASN A 579 -15.87 -30.19 1.96
N TYR A 580 -15.62 -30.75 3.13
CA TYR A 580 -16.05 -30.26 4.42
C TYR A 580 -14.82 -29.92 5.24
N THR A 581 -14.78 -28.71 5.77
CA THR A 581 -13.62 -28.20 6.51
C THR A 581 -14.08 -27.60 7.82
N LEU A 582 -13.56 -28.11 8.92
CA LEU A 582 -13.66 -27.52 10.24
C LEU A 582 -12.31 -26.87 10.56
N LYS A 583 -12.29 -25.60 10.93
CA LYS A 583 -11.08 -24.83 11.14
C LYS A 583 -11.18 -23.98 12.39
N TYR A 584 -10.16 -24.03 13.24
CA TYR A 584 -9.95 -23.15 14.38
C TYR A 584 -8.74 -22.27 14.15
N GLU A 585 -8.88 -20.97 14.40
CA GLU A 585 -7.81 -19.97 14.26
C GLU A 585 -7.70 -19.14 15.53
N TYR A 586 -6.46 -19.01 16.02
CA TYR A 586 -6.12 -18.15 17.16
C TYR A 586 -4.93 -17.27 16.85
N GLU A 587 -5.07 -15.97 17.03
CA GLU A 587 -4.02 -14.95 16.82
C GLU A 587 -3.68 -14.31 18.17
N PHE A 588 -2.39 -14.26 18.47
CA PHE A 588 -1.83 -13.65 19.66
C PHE A 588 -1.39 -12.20 19.37
N ASP A 589 -1.32 -11.38 20.41
CA ASP A 589 -0.87 -9.98 20.30
C ASP A 589 0.61 -9.85 19.89
N ASN A 590 1.42 -10.91 20.07
CA ASN A 590 2.84 -10.94 19.70
C ASN A 590 3.11 -11.34 18.23
N ALA A 591 2.10 -11.22 17.37
CA ALA A 591 2.14 -11.58 15.95
C ALA A 591 2.40 -13.07 15.66
N PHE A 592 2.18 -13.95 16.65
CA PHE A 592 2.12 -15.40 16.48
C PHE A 592 0.67 -15.81 16.20
N SER A 593 0.45 -16.84 15.39
CA SER A 593 -0.87 -17.42 15.18
C SER A 593 -0.81 -18.93 14.97
N ILE A 594 -1.90 -19.59 15.39
CA ILE A 594 -2.10 -21.02 15.27
C ILE A 594 -3.37 -21.25 14.47
N ARG A 595 -3.31 -22.16 13.50
CA ARG A 595 -4.46 -22.65 12.75
C ARG A 595 -4.48 -24.17 12.81
N ALA A 596 -5.57 -24.73 13.31
CA ALA A 596 -5.86 -26.16 13.28
C ALA A 596 -7.04 -26.40 12.33
N GLN A 597 -6.93 -27.39 11.46
CA GLN A 597 -7.95 -27.68 10.45
C GLN A 597 -8.17 -29.18 10.29
N LEU A 598 -9.42 -29.59 10.25
CA LEU A 598 -9.85 -30.93 9.82
C LEU A 598 -10.55 -30.77 8.47
N ARG A 599 -10.17 -31.55 7.48
CA ARG A 599 -10.78 -31.53 6.15
C ARG A 599 -11.08 -32.95 5.67
N HIS A 600 -12.28 -33.11 5.15
CA HIS A 600 -12.66 -34.27 4.37
C HIS A 600 -13.00 -33.86 2.94
N MET A 601 -12.41 -34.50 1.93
CA MET A 601 -12.52 -34.08 0.54
C MET A 601 -12.67 -35.28 -0.40
N TRP A 602 -13.60 -35.15 -1.37
CA TRP A 602 -13.75 -36.01 -2.53
C TRP A 602 -13.27 -35.25 -3.77
N GLN A 603 -12.52 -35.93 -4.61
CA GLN A 603 -11.99 -35.35 -5.87
C GLN A 603 -12.34 -36.31 -7.02
N SER A 604 -13.09 -35.82 -7.98
CA SER A 604 -13.46 -36.58 -9.19
C SER A 604 -12.85 -35.93 -10.42
N PRO A 605 -12.03 -36.63 -11.21
CA PRO A 605 -11.38 -36.10 -12.40
C PRO A 605 -12.39 -35.71 -13.46
N THR A 606 -12.10 -34.67 -14.26
CA THR A 606 -12.94 -34.23 -15.36
C THR A 606 -12.13 -33.52 -16.46
N GLY A 607 -12.71 -33.33 -17.63
CA GLY A 607 -12.02 -32.84 -18.81
C GLY A 607 -11.04 -33.85 -19.34
N ALA A 608 -9.77 -33.49 -19.47
CA ALA A 608 -8.70 -34.39 -19.89
C ALA A 608 -8.03 -35.14 -18.72
N LEU A 609 -8.38 -34.79 -17.46
CA LEU A 609 -7.85 -35.47 -16.29
C LEU A 609 -8.55 -36.81 -16.07
N PHE A 610 -7.80 -37.84 -15.78
CA PHE A 610 -8.30 -39.17 -15.40
C PHE A 610 -7.46 -39.71 -14.24
N TYR A 611 -8.05 -40.59 -13.45
CA TYR A 611 -7.36 -41.38 -12.44
C TYR A 611 -7.40 -42.85 -12.86
N ARG A 612 -6.24 -43.47 -13.02
CA ARG A 612 -6.07 -44.88 -13.32
C ARG A 612 -4.90 -45.39 -12.48
N THR A 613 -5.05 -46.51 -11.82
CA THR A 613 -3.95 -47.13 -11.05
C THR A 613 -2.92 -47.72 -12.03
N MET A 614 -1.71 -47.95 -11.53
CA MET A 614 -0.65 -48.63 -12.32
C MET A 614 -1.01 -50.10 -12.65
N ALA A 615 -2.01 -50.68 -11.98
CA ALA A 615 -2.63 -51.97 -12.33
C ALA A 615 -3.70 -51.85 -13.42
N GLY A 616 -3.93 -50.63 -13.97
CA GLY A 616 -4.91 -50.39 -15.06
C GLY A 616 -6.35 -50.16 -14.62
N ARG A 617 -6.63 -50.14 -13.34
CA ARG A 617 -8.00 -49.94 -12.82
C ARG A 617 -8.39 -48.44 -12.86
N PRO A 618 -9.55 -48.09 -13.41
CA PRO A 618 -10.05 -46.71 -13.34
C PRO A 618 -10.50 -46.37 -11.92
N VAL A 619 -10.22 -45.14 -11.49
CA VAL A 619 -10.63 -44.60 -10.18
C VAL A 619 -11.51 -43.38 -10.44
N GLY A 620 -12.78 -43.47 -10.12
CA GLY A 620 -13.75 -42.37 -10.34
C GLY A 620 -13.63 -41.24 -9.33
N GLU A 621 -13.14 -41.54 -8.12
CA GLU A 621 -13.10 -40.57 -7.03
C GLU A 621 -11.95 -40.93 -6.08
N LEU A 622 -11.25 -39.90 -5.62
CA LEU A 622 -10.24 -39.98 -4.56
C LEU A 622 -10.79 -39.32 -3.28
N LYS A 623 -10.73 -40.01 -2.15
CA LYS A 623 -11.21 -39.53 -0.85
C LYS A 623 -10.06 -39.30 0.11
N THR A 624 -10.06 -38.16 0.77
CA THR A 624 -9.05 -37.82 1.77
C THR A 624 -9.68 -37.24 3.03
N SER A 625 -9.18 -37.66 4.19
CA SER A 625 -9.47 -37.05 5.48
C SER A 625 -8.17 -36.65 6.13
N GLU A 626 -8.03 -35.39 6.50
CA GLU A 626 -6.75 -34.87 6.98
C GLU A 626 -6.91 -33.90 8.14
N ALA A 627 -5.90 -33.83 8.97
CA ALA A 627 -5.69 -32.83 9.98
C ALA A 627 -4.47 -31.98 9.62
N THR A 628 -4.60 -30.68 9.68
CA THR A 628 -3.52 -29.74 9.39
C THR A 628 -3.29 -28.83 10.59
N LEU A 629 -2.03 -28.69 11.01
CA LEU A 629 -1.59 -27.68 11.96
C LEU A 629 -0.68 -26.69 11.25
N GLN A 630 -0.97 -25.40 11.38
CA GLN A 630 -0.17 -24.31 10.84
C GLN A 630 0.21 -23.35 11.96
N LEU A 631 1.50 -23.08 12.07
CA LEU A 631 2.09 -22.06 12.94
C LEU A 631 2.60 -20.93 12.05
N ARG A 632 2.26 -19.68 12.42
CA ARG A 632 2.73 -18.50 11.70
C ARG A 632 3.27 -17.48 12.69
N TYR A 633 4.42 -16.88 12.37
CA TYR A 633 5.05 -15.82 13.14
C TYR A 633 5.48 -14.68 12.23
N SER A 634 5.10 -13.44 12.58
CA SER A 634 5.43 -12.26 11.79
C SER A 634 5.77 -11.07 12.70
N PRO A 635 7.00 -11.05 13.27
CA PRO A 635 7.40 -10.01 14.21
C PRO A 635 7.37 -8.62 13.57
N GLY A 636 6.76 -7.66 14.28
CA GLY A 636 6.58 -6.30 13.79
C GLY A 636 5.48 -6.13 12.74
N GLU A 637 4.62 -7.14 12.56
CA GLU A 637 3.45 -7.00 11.69
C GLU A 637 2.42 -6.06 12.32
N GLU A 638 1.96 -5.10 11.54
CA GLU A 638 0.87 -4.20 11.89
C GLU A 638 -0.32 -4.48 10.99
N ILE A 639 -1.50 -4.67 11.60
CA ILE A 639 -2.73 -4.99 10.90
C ILE A 639 -3.79 -3.92 11.19
N ILE A 640 -4.44 -3.46 10.12
CA ILE A 640 -5.59 -2.57 10.21
C ILE A 640 -6.83 -3.31 9.75
N ASN A 641 -7.87 -3.26 10.57
CA ASN A 641 -9.18 -3.79 10.27
C ASN A 641 -9.99 -2.79 9.45
N THR A 642 -10.59 -3.26 8.36
CA THR A 642 -11.55 -2.50 7.56
C THR A 642 -12.87 -3.24 7.52
N LYS A 643 -13.93 -2.60 7.06
CA LYS A 643 -15.27 -3.19 7.02
C LYS A 643 -15.32 -4.52 6.25
N GLN A 644 -14.56 -4.67 5.19
CA GLN A 644 -14.62 -5.85 4.32
C GLN A 644 -13.46 -6.83 4.51
N ARG A 645 -12.32 -6.35 5.00
CA ARG A 645 -11.11 -7.15 5.15
C ARG A 645 -10.10 -6.48 6.08
N ARG A 646 -9.18 -7.26 6.59
CA ARG A 646 -7.98 -6.73 7.25
C ARG A 646 -6.88 -6.47 6.24
N ARG A 647 -6.03 -5.49 6.51
CA ARG A 647 -4.85 -5.18 5.72
C ARG A 647 -3.61 -5.11 6.59
N ARG A 648 -2.53 -5.62 6.05
CA ARG A 648 -1.19 -5.49 6.62
C ARG A 648 -0.63 -4.13 6.21
N VAL A 649 -0.20 -3.33 7.17
CA VAL A 649 0.37 -1.99 6.96
C VAL A 649 1.88 -2.07 6.80
N ASN A 650 2.56 -2.76 7.73
CA ASN A 650 3.99 -2.94 7.66
C ASN A 650 4.37 -4.15 6.77
N ASN A 651 4.56 -3.88 5.47
CA ASN A 651 4.98 -4.90 4.51
C ASN A 651 6.46 -5.34 4.66
N ASN A 652 7.25 -4.70 5.53
CA ASN A 652 8.65 -5.05 5.77
C ASN A 652 8.82 -6.13 6.81
N ALA A 653 7.81 -6.35 7.67
CA ALA A 653 7.86 -7.40 8.68
C ALA A 653 8.02 -8.78 8.01
N PRO A 654 8.96 -9.63 8.44
CA PRO A 654 9.11 -10.96 7.89
C PRO A 654 7.93 -11.86 8.26
N ILE A 655 7.69 -12.90 7.47
CA ILE A 655 6.67 -13.91 7.77
C ILE A 655 7.31 -15.29 7.71
N PHE A 656 7.14 -16.05 8.76
CA PHE A 656 7.54 -17.46 8.82
C PHE A 656 6.30 -18.32 9.04
N THR A 657 6.16 -19.40 8.26
CA THR A 657 5.04 -20.32 8.41
C THR A 657 5.52 -21.76 8.35
N LEU A 658 5.13 -22.56 9.34
CA LEU A 658 5.31 -24.01 9.36
C LEU A 658 3.92 -24.65 9.30
N LYS A 659 3.73 -25.54 8.36
CA LYS A 659 2.49 -26.28 8.13
C LYS A 659 2.78 -27.77 8.10
N HIS A 660 2.02 -28.56 8.86
CA HIS A 660 2.05 -30.01 8.80
C HIS A 660 0.63 -30.54 8.61
N THR A 661 0.48 -31.50 7.68
CA THR A 661 -0.79 -32.14 7.34
C THR A 661 -0.62 -33.64 7.46
N THR A 662 -1.48 -34.29 8.22
CA THR A 662 -1.58 -35.76 8.33
C THR A 662 -2.90 -36.23 7.72
N GLY A 663 -2.84 -37.11 6.74
CA GLY A 663 -3.99 -37.79 6.17
C GLY A 663 -4.21 -39.17 6.83
N PHE A 664 -5.47 -39.54 7.04
CA PHE A 664 -5.88 -40.75 7.76
C PHE A 664 -6.66 -41.67 6.85
N LYS A 665 -6.13 -42.85 6.55
CA LYS A 665 -6.84 -43.91 5.80
C LYS A 665 -8.01 -44.45 6.63
N GLY A 666 -9.13 -44.72 5.99
CA GLY A 666 -10.33 -45.34 6.59
C GLY A 666 -11.27 -44.34 7.24
N VAL A 667 -10.81 -43.17 7.70
CA VAL A 667 -11.65 -42.14 8.29
C VAL A 667 -12.60 -41.56 7.24
N PHE A 668 -13.89 -41.70 7.43
CA PHE A 668 -14.95 -41.38 6.45
C PHE A 668 -14.72 -42.00 5.05
N GLY A 669 -14.10 -43.19 4.99
CA GLY A 669 -13.81 -43.88 3.76
C GLY A 669 -12.62 -43.30 2.97
N SER A 670 -11.73 -42.60 3.60
CA SER A 670 -10.52 -42.02 3.01
C SER A 670 -9.55 -43.11 2.58
N ASP A 671 -8.89 -42.90 1.42
CA ASP A 671 -8.14 -43.93 0.71
C ASP A 671 -6.67 -44.07 1.17
N TYR A 672 -6.07 -42.98 1.68
CA TYR A 672 -4.61 -42.91 1.91
C TYR A 672 -4.25 -42.39 3.31
N THR A 673 -3.14 -42.91 3.84
CA THR A 673 -2.39 -42.28 4.95
C THR A 673 -1.20 -41.52 4.38
N TYR A 674 -1.04 -40.28 4.77
CA TYR A 674 0.07 -39.45 4.31
C TYR A 674 0.43 -38.35 5.31
N ASN A 675 1.67 -37.85 5.22
CA ASN A 675 2.18 -36.73 5.98
C ASN A 675 2.88 -35.76 5.02
N TYR A 676 2.48 -34.51 5.09
CA TYR A 676 3.03 -33.41 4.32
C TYR A 676 3.50 -32.29 5.24
N THR A 677 4.74 -31.84 5.06
CA THR A 677 5.29 -30.72 5.82
C THR A 677 5.75 -29.62 4.88
N GLU A 678 5.45 -28.36 5.19
CA GLU A 678 5.86 -27.19 4.41
C GLU A 678 6.35 -26.08 5.32
N LEU A 679 7.49 -25.48 4.97
CA LEU A 679 8.06 -24.28 5.57
C LEU A 679 8.04 -23.16 4.53
N THR A 680 7.59 -21.97 4.94
CA THR A 680 7.66 -20.77 4.11
C THR A 680 8.28 -19.61 4.88
N ALA A 681 9.08 -18.79 4.19
CA ALA A 681 9.67 -17.59 4.74
C ALA A 681 9.58 -16.45 3.72
N TYR A 682 9.09 -15.31 4.17
CA TYR A 682 9.04 -14.06 3.39
C TYR A 682 9.81 -12.99 4.10
N HIS A 683 10.61 -12.20 3.34
CA HIS A 683 11.24 -11.00 3.86
C HIS A 683 11.39 -9.94 2.76
N ARG A 684 11.23 -8.66 3.14
CA ARG A 684 11.46 -7.50 2.28
C ARG A 684 12.68 -6.74 2.76
N ILE A 685 13.62 -6.48 1.85
CA ILE A 685 14.85 -5.73 2.13
C ILE A 685 14.83 -4.44 1.31
N TRP A 686 15.14 -3.30 1.95
CA TRP A 686 15.31 -2.01 1.28
C TRP A 686 16.77 -1.70 1.06
N PHE A 687 17.11 -1.32 -0.16
CA PHE A 687 18.45 -0.91 -0.59
C PHE A 687 18.52 0.60 -0.86
N HIS A 688 18.00 1.42 0.05
CA HIS A 688 17.94 2.88 -0.09
C HIS A 688 17.45 3.29 -1.49
N SER A 689 18.28 4.04 -2.25
CA SER A 689 17.91 4.50 -3.60
C SER A 689 17.82 3.39 -4.67
N PHE A 690 18.24 2.14 -4.35
CA PHE A 690 18.13 1.00 -5.27
C PHE A 690 16.82 0.20 -5.10
N GLY A 691 15.87 0.76 -4.33
CA GLY A 691 14.56 0.18 -4.17
C GLY A 691 14.48 -0.97 -3.17
N ARG A 692 13.59 -1.92 -3.42
CA ARG A 692 13.26 -3.01 -2.51
C ARG A 692 13.38 -4.37 -3.19
N MET A 693 13.78 -5.36 -2.42
CA MET A 693 13.82 -6.76 -2.82
C MET A 693 12.89 -7.59 -1.94
N ASN A 694 11.97 -8.29 -2.54
CA ASN A 694 11.11 -9.28 -1.89
C ASN A 694 11.74 -10.66 -2.09
N ILE A 695 11.87 -11.42 -1.02
CA ILE A 695 12.42 -12.78 -1.03
C ILE A 695 11.37 -13.71 -0.44
N ASN A 696 11.01 -14.75 -1.18
CA ASN A 696 10.13 -15.82 -0.72
C ASN A 696 10.87 -17.15 -0.85
N LEU A 697 10.94 -17.88 0.25
CA LEU A 697 11.47 -19.23 0.34
C LEU A 697 10.34 -20.19 0.70
N ARG A 698 10.27 -21.31 0.00
CA ARG A 698 9.35 -22.40 0.33
C ARG A 698 10.09 -23.72 0.20
N ALA A 699 9.89 -24.60 1.16
CA ALA A 699 10.40 -25.97 1.12
C ALA A 699 9.39 -26.92 1.73
N GLY A 700 9.29 -28.12 1.19
CA GLY A 700 8.35 -29.10 1.72
C GLY A 700 8.57 -30.51 1.24
N GLY A 701 7.89 -31.44 1.90
CA GLY A 701 8.00 -32.85 1.59
C GLY A 701 6.73 -33.63 1.90
N GLN A 702 6.39 -34.52 0.97
CA GLN A 702 5.41 -35.59 1.12
C GLN A 702 6.14 -36.86 1.56
N TRP A 703 5.87 -37.31 2.76
CA TRP A 703 6.68 -38.35 3.40
C TRP A 703 6.26 -39.79 3.06
N ASN A 704 5.02 -39.98 2.58
CA ASN A 704 4.45 -41.28 2.34
C ASN A 704 4.40 -41.65 0.85
N ARG A 705 4.08 -42.88 0.56
CA ARG A 705 3.74 -43.34 -0.79
C ARG A 705 2.30 -42.98 -1.11
N VAL A 706 2.12 -42.15 -2.17
CA VAL A 706 0.83 -41.56 -2.51
C VAL A 706 0.66 -41.45 -4.03
N PRO A 707 -0.58 -41.46 -4.55
CA PRO A 707 -0.84 -41.18 -5.97
C PRO A 707 -0.61 -39.71 -6.30
N PHE A 708 -0.45 -39.39 -7.59
CA PHE A 708 -0.09 -38.04 -8.05
C PHE A 708 -0.99 -36.91 -7.54
N PRO A 709 -2.32 -37.06 -7.31
CA PRO A 709 -3.13 -35.97 -6.77
C PRO A 709 -2.74 -35.51 -5.37
N LEU A 710 -1.98 -36.33 -4.64
CA LEU A 710 -1.42 -36.04 -3.32
C LEU A 710 0.07 -35.68 -3.35
N LEU A 711 0.71 -35.69 -4.53
CA LEU A 711 2.05 -35.19 -4.73
C LEU A 711 2.10 -33.65 -4.76
N ILE A 712 3.29 -33.12 -4.64
CA ILE A 712 3.54 -31.68 -4.67
C ILE A 712 3.62 -31.21 -6.12
N MET A 713 2.68 -30.38 -6.50
CA MET A 713 2.69 -29.68 -7.79
C MET A 713 3.20 -28.27 -7.59
N PRO A 714 4.11 -27.74 -8.43
CA PRO A 714 4.49 -26.34 -8.39
C PRO A 714 3.29 -25.41 -8.60
N ALA A 715 3.29 -24.28 -7.88
CA ALA A 715 2.27 -23.26 -8.06
C ALA A 715 2.44 -22.59 -9.44
N ALA A 716 1.65 -22.99 -10.42
CA ALA A 716 1.69 -22.50 -11.80
C ALA A 716 0.68 -21.39 -12.04
N ASN A 717 1.14 -20.21 -12.45
CA ASN A 717 0.29 -19.10 -12.86
C ASN A 717 -0.10 -19.23 -14.34
N ASN A 718 -1.24 -19.78 -14.58
CA ASN A 718 -1.78 -19.95 -15.94
C ASN A 718 -2.62 -18.75 -16.42
N SER A 719 -2.66 -17.62 -15.68
CA SER A 719 -3.37 -16.40 -16.08
C SER A 719 -2.44 -15.34 -16.65
N TYR A 720 -3.01 -14.33 -17.34
CA TYR A 720 -2.25 -13.16 -17.78
C TYR A 720 -1.89 -12.22 -16.61
N ILE A 721 -2.57 -12.36 -15.48
CA ILE A 721 -2.35 -11.49 -14.31
C ILE A 721 -1.22 -12.05 -13.46
N ILE A 722 -0.29 -11.18 -13.03
CA ILE A 722 0.78 -11.53 -12.08
C ILE A 722 0.14 -12.05 -10.80
N SER A 723 0.61 -13.21 -10.34
CA SER A 723 0.24 -13.81 -9.06
C SER A 723 1.51 -14.01 -8.23
N ASP A 724 1.45 -13.58 -6.99
CA ASP A 724 2.57 -13.68 -6.06
C ASP A 724 2.86 -15.16 -5.73
N ASN A 725 4.12 -15.50 -5.55
CA ASN A 725 4.59 -16.84 -5.17
C ASN A 725 4.23 -17.96 -6.16
N MET A 726 4.03 -17.62 -7.45
CA MET A 726 3.68 -18.58 -8.50
C MET A 726 4.64 -18.47 -9.68
N PHE A 727 4.96 -19.62 -10.29
CA PHE A 727 5.75 -19.68 -11.52
C PHE A 727 4.90 -19.28 -12.72
N SER A 728 5.42 -18.40 -13.55
CA SER A 728 4.71 -17.87 -14.71
C SER A 728 4.79 -18.72 -15.96
N MET A 729 5.81 -19.58 -16.07
CA MET A 729 6.10 -20.35 -17.27
C MET A 729 6.02 -21.88 -17.07
N ILE A 730 5.70 -22.33 -15.86
CA ILE A 730 5.36 -23.74 -15.60
C ILE A 730 3.92 -23.98 -16.08
N ASN A 731 3.73 -25.07 -16.84
CA ASN A 731 2.40 -25.50 -17.27
C ASN A 731 1.59 -26.11 -16.12
N ASN A 732 0.27 -26.15 -16.29
CA ASN A 732 -0.61 -26.84 -15.34
C ASN A 732 -0.17 -28.31 -15.18
N MET A 733 0.11 -28.73 -13.94
CA MET A 733 0.51 -30.09 -13.57
C MET A 733 1.83 -30.57 -14.21
N GLU A 734 2.72 -29.67 -14.65
CA GLU A 734 3.93 -30.06 -15.40
C GLU A 734 4.91 -30.92 -14.60
N PHE A 735 5.16 -30.58 -13.34
CA PHE A 735 6.10 -31.33 -12.50
C PHE A 735 5.40 -31.98 -11.31
N MET A 736 5.79 -33.23 -11.01
CA MET A 736 5.34 -33.98 -9.86
C MET A 736 6.52 -34.27 -8.95
N ASN A 737 6.42 -33.82 -7.71
CA ASN A 737 7.50 -33.93 -6.74
C ASN A 737 6.97 -34.50 -5.42
N ASP A 738 7.79 -35.16 -4.67
CA ASP A 738 7.50 -35.47 -3.27
C ASP A 738 8.36 -34.67 -2.30
N ARG A 739 9.39 -33.98 -2.78
CA ARG A 739 10.18 -32.98 -2.05
C ARG A 739 10.47 -31.78 -2.95
N PHE A 740 10.48 -30.59 -2.38
CA PHE A 740 10.82 -29.40 -3.13
C PHE A 740 11.44 -28.32 -2.26
N ALA A 741 12.21 -27.45 -2.89
CA ALA A 741 12.63 -26.16 -2.40
C ALA A 741 12.46 -25.13 -3.52
N SER A 742 11.94 -23.96 -3.21
CA SER A 742 11.78 -22.88 -4.18
C SER A 742 12.18 -21.54 -3.61
N LEU A 743 12.73 -20.71 -4.46
CA LEU A 743 13.12 -19.34 -4.18
C LEU A 743 12.46 -18.42 -5.23
N ASP A 744 11.77 -17.38 -4.75
CA ASP A 744 11.26 -16.28 -5.57
C ASP A 744 11.87 -14.99 -5.07
N VAL A 745 12.63 -14.31 -5.93
CA VAL A 745 13.27 -13.02 -5.66
C VAL A 745 12.74 -12.02 -6.67
N GLU A 746 12.16 -10.95 -6.17
CA GLU A 746 11.71 -9.82 -6.97
C GLU A 746 12.39 -8.55 -6.49
N TRP A 747 13.11 -7.87 -7.37
CA TRP A 747 13.81 -6.63 -7.10
C TRP A 747 13.18 -5.48 -7.89
N ASP A 748 12.42 -4.63 -7.21
CA ASP A 748 11.95 -3.34 -7.71
C ASP A 748 13.06 -2.31 -7.51
N MET A 749 13.72 -1.92 -8.58
CA MET A 749 14.86 -1.00 -8.57
C MET A 749 14.45 0.48 -8.52
N ASN A 750 13.16 0.76 -8.42
CA ASN A 750 12.59 2.10 -8.27
C ASN A 750 13.02 3.12 -9.33
N GLY A 751 13.22 2.68 -10.55
CA GLY A 751 13.62 3.55 -11.66
C GLY A 751 15.10 3.95 -11.64
N LYS A 752 15.95 3.22 -10.92
CA LYS A 752 17.38 3.57 -10.77
C LYS A 752 18.12 3.64 -12.11
N ILE A 753 17.78 2.76 -13.04
CA ILE A 753 18.34 2.73 -14.39
C ILE A 753 17.58 3.71 -15.30
N PHE A 754 16.25 3.60 -15.35
CA PHE A 754 15.42 4.38 -16.27
C PHE A 754 15.47 5.89 -16.02
N ASN A 755 15.61 6.30 -14.77
CA ASN A 755 15.77 7.71 -14.42
C ASN A 755 17.10 8.33 -14.89
N ARG A 756 18.07 7.53 -15.33
CA ARG A 756 19.34 7.99 -15.95
C ARG A 756 19.20 8.22 -17.46
N ILE A 757 18.20 7.62 -18.10
CA ILE A 757 17.97 7.73 -19.55
C ILE A 757 17.08 8.97 -19.80
N PRO A 758 17.55 10.01 -20.53
CA PRO A 758 16.88 11.32 -20.60
C PRO A 758 15.41 11.29 -21.06
N LEU A 759 15.06 10.45 -22.04
CA LEU A 759 13.69 10.34 -22.57
C LEU A 759 12.81 9.49 -21.63
N VAL A 760 13.31 8.34 -21.19
CA VAL A 760 12.58 7.40 -20.34
C VAL A 760 12.28 8.01 -18.96
N LYS A 761 13.18 8.80 -18.42
CA LYS A 761 13.00 9.56 -17.18
C LYS A 761 11.70 10.39 -17.15
N ARG A 762 11.26 10.94 -18.30
CA ARG A 762 10.04 11.74 -18.39
C ARG A 762 8.78 10.89 -18.17
N LEU A 763 8.86 9.60 -18.49
CA LEU A 763 7.76 8.64 -18.34
C LEU A 763 7.61 8.16 -16.89
N LYS A 764 8.63 8.39 -16.04
CA LYS A 764 8.70 7.90 -14.65
C LYS A 764 8.50 6.37 -14.54
N TRP A 765 8.84 5.64 -15.59
CA TRP A 765 8.80 4.17 -15.55
C TRP A 765 9.85 3.64 -14.59
N ARG A 766 9.55 2.50 -13.99
CA ARG A 766 10.42 1.83 -13.02
C ARG A 766 10.64 0.39 -13.47
N GLU A 767 11.86 -0.07 -13.35
CA GLU A 767 12.25 -1.43 -13.67
C GLU A 767 12.07 -2.38 -12.50
N VAL A 768 11.63 -3.59 -12.81
CA VAL A 768 11.56 -4.73 -11.87
C VAL A 768 12.26 -5.91 -12.53
N ILE A 769 13.07 -6.61 -11.74
CA ILE A 769 13.73 -7.84 -12.15
C ILE A 769 13.26 -8.95 -11.21
N GLY A 770 12.84 -10.08 -11.77
CA GLY A 770 12.45 -11.25 -11.00
C GLY A 770 13.30 -12.46 -11.35
N PHE A 771 13.60 -13.27 -10.36
CA PHE A 771 14.22 -14.59 -10.53
C PHE A 771 13.43 -15.60 -9.70
N ARG A 772 13.01 -16.69 -10.33
CA ARG A 772 12.33 -17.79 -9.66
C ARG A 772 13.01 -19.09 -9.99
N THR A 773 13.21 -19.89 -8.97
CA THR A 773 13.77 -21.24 -9.13
C THR A 773 13.04 -22.26 -8.27
N LEU A 774 12.96 -23.47 -8.78
CA LEU A 774 12.38 -24.62 -8.11
C LEU A 774 13.31 -25.80 -8.27
N TYR A 775 13.69 -26.39 -7.16
CA TYR A 775 14.31 -27.71 -7.13
C TYR A 775 13.29 -28.70 -6.57
N GLY A 776 12.99 -29.74 -7.31
CA GLY A 776 12.04 -30.77 -6.91
C GLY A 776 12.56 -32.17 -7.24
N THR A 777 12.24 -33.11 -6.38
CA THR A 777 12.60 -34.52 -6.57
C THR A 777 11.36 -35.39 -6.40
N LEU A 778 11.37 -36.51 -7.09
CA LEU A 778 10.39 -37.58 -6.91
C LEU A 778 11.16 -38.84 -6.54
N THR A 779 11.02 -39.32 -5.31
CA THR A 779 11.67 -40.55 -4.86
C THR A 779 11.06 -41.77 -5.52
N ASP A 780 11.84 -42.83 -5.63
CA ASP A 780 11.45 -44.10 -6.29
C ASP A 780 10.08 -44.60 -5.81
N LYS A 781 9.81 -44.53 -4.50
CA LYS A 781 8.53 -44.96 -3.90
C LYS A 781 7.29 -44.33 -4.48
N ASN A 782 7.39 -43.09 -5.02
CA ASN A 782 6.31 -42.28 -5.57
C ASN A 782 6.36 -42.16 -7.10
N ASN A 783 7.38 -42.74 -7.74
CA ASN A 783 7.51 -42.77 -9.19
C ASN A 783 6.69 -43.93 -9.78
N PRO A 784 5.56 -43.69 -10.45
CA PRO A 784 4.70 -44.75 -10.99
C PRO A 784 5.41 -45.60 -12.04
N ALA A 785 6.35 -45.03 -12.82
CA ALA A 785 7.08 -45.74 -13.84
C ALA A 785 7.93 -46.92 -13.27
N LEU A 786 8.33 -46.83 -11.98
CA LEU A 786 9.10 -47.86 -11.32
C LEU A 786 8.27 -48.95 -10.60
N HIS A 787 6.95 -48.78 -10.61
CA HIS A 787 6.01 -49.65 -9.92
C HIS A 787 4.84 -50.13 -10.82
N PRO A 788 5.12 -50.79 -11.94
CA PRO A 788 4.07 -51.35 -12.78
C PRO A 788 3.20 -52.33 -11.98
N GLY A 789 1.88 -52.21 -12.10
CA GLY A 789 0.93 -53.10 -11.39
C GLY A 789 0.57 -52.65 -9.97
N ASP A 790 1.11 -51.55 -9.45
CA ASP A 790 0.76 -51.04 -8.10
C ASP A 790 -0.62 -50.34 -8.12
N ASP A 791 -1.53 -50.81 -7.31
CA ASP A 791 -2.86 -50.23 -7.14
C ASP A 791 -2.92 -48.96 -6.34
N ARG A 792 -1.86 -48.57 -5.63
CA ARG A 792 -1.80 -47.38 -4.80
C ARG A 792 -1.29 -46.17 -5.55
N LEU A 793 -0.58 -46.36 -6.68
CA LEU A 793 -0.06 -45.29 -7.52
C LEU A 793 -0.92 -45.14 -8.77
N PHE A 794 -1.08 -43.90 -9.24
CA PHE A 794 -1.81 -43.60 -10.45
C PHE A 794 -0.86 -43.23 -11.60
N GLU A 795 -1.25 -43.59 -12.80
CA GLU A 795 -0.59 -43.12 -14.03
C GLU A 795 -0.54 -41.60 -14.05
N PHE A 796 0.59 -41.04 -14.50
CA PHE A 796 0.69 -39.58 -14.63
C PHE A 796 -0.23 -39.06 -15.75
N PRO A 797 -0.80 -37.86 -15.57
CA PRO A 797 -1.67 -37.23 -16.59
C PRO A 797 -1.01 -37.11 -17.93
N SER A 798 -1.79 -37.42 -18.97
CA SER A 798 -1.38 -37.34 -20.37
C SER A 798 -2.45 -36.62 -21.20
N ARG A 799 -2.05 -36.07 -22.34
CA ARG A 799 -2.95 -35.46 -23.33
C ARG A 799 -2.64 -36.06 -24.70
N ALA A 800 -3.60 -36.71 -25.31
CA ALA A 800 -3.44 -37.40 -26.62
C ALA A 800 -2.17 -38.28 -26.67
N GLY A 801 -1.95 -39.08 -25.62
CA GLY A 801 -0.82 -40.00 -25.51
C GLY A 801 0.54 -39.37 -25.17
N ARG A 802 0.61 -38.06 -25.00
CA ARG A 802 1.83 -37.35 -24.57
C ARG A 802 1.77 -37.04 -23.10
N PRO A 803 2.86 -37.28 -22.33
CA PRO A 803 2.88 -36.94 -20.90
C PRO A 803 2.71 -35.44 -20.70
N VAL A 804 1.78 -35.02 -19.81
CA VAL A 804 1.63 -33.66 -19.33
C VAL A 804 2.50 -33.45 -18.10
N SER A 805 2.57 -34.47 -17.24
CA SER A 805 3.34 -34.44 -16.00
C SER A 805 4.67 -35.17 -16.15
N ARG A 806 5.68 -34.62 -15.50
CA ARG A 806 7.07 -35.05 -15.59
C ARG A 806 7.73 -35.10 -14.23
N VAL A 807 8.77 -35.91 -14.12
CA VAL A 807 9.70 -35.87 -13.01
C VAL A 807 10.79 -34.85 -13.35
N MET A 808 11.19 -34.05 -12.38
CA MET A 808 12.31 -33.11 -12.56
C MET A 808 13.62 -33.88 -12.64
N GLY A 809 14.55 -33.42 -13.49
CA GLY A 809 15.91 -33.89 -13.54
C GLY A 809 16.79 -33.26 -12.45
N GLU A 810 18.10 -33.44 -12.56
CA GLU A 810 19.08 -32.91 -11.60
C GLU A 810 19.13 -31.38 -11.56
N ALA A 811 18.86 -30.70 -12.67
CA ALA A 811 18.87 -29.25 -12.74
C ALA A 811 17.60 -28.63 -12.14
N PRO A 812 17.71 -27.57 -11.33
CA PRO A 812 16.54 -26.83 -10.87
C PRO A 812 15.83 -26.14 -12.05
N TYR A 813 14.50 -26.07 -12.02
CA TYR A 813 13.76 -25.21 -12.92
C TYR A 813 14.06 -23.74 -12.63
N MET A 814 14.23 -22.93 -13.67
CA MET A 814 14.52 -21.50 -13.52
C MET A 814 13.74 -20.64 -14.52
N GLU A 815 13.23 -19.51 -14.06
CA GLU A 815 12.67 -18.44 -14.88
C GLU A 815 13.16 -17.07 -14.40
N VAL A 816 13.34 -16.16 -15.36
CA VAL A 816 13.64 -14.76 -15.09
C VAL A 816 12.54 -13.88 -15.65
N SER A 817 12.32 -12.76 -15.00
CA SER A 817 11.42 -11.72 -15.50
C SER A 817 12.11 -10.36 -15.53
N ALA A 818 11.80 -9.59 -16.56
CA ALA A 818 12.13 -8.17 -16.66
C ALA A 818 10.84 -7.41 -16.86
N GLY A 819 10.51 -6.56 -15.92
CA GLY A 819 9.25 -5.83 -15.88
C GLY A 819 9.44 -4.33 -15.90
N ILE A 820 8.42 -3.67 -16.40
CA ILE A 820 8.27 -2.21 -16.32
C ILE A 820 6.97 -1.95 -15.58
N HIS A 821 7.06 -1.25 -14.47
CA HIS A 821 5.86 -0.76 -13.79
C HIS A 821 5.79 0.77 -13.80
N ASN A 822 4.74 1.30 -13.21
CA ASN A 822 4.43 2.71 -13.26
C ASN A 822 4.05 3.21 -14.67
N ILE A 823 3.68 2.33 -15.58
CA ILE A 823 3.09 2.71 -16.87
C ILE A 823 1.73 3.33 -16.56
N PHE A 824 1.54 4.59 -16.98
CA PHE A 824 0.37 5.41 -16.60
C PHE A 824 0.09 5.47 -15.09
N LYS A 825 1.13 5.29 -14.26
CA LYS A 825 1.11 5.27 -12.78
C LYS A 825 0.42 4.04 -12.14
N ILE A 826 -0.13 3.12 -12.89
CA ILE A 826 -0.91 1.99 -12.36
C ILE A 826 -0.66 0.64 -13.03
N LEU A 827 -0.09 0.62 -14.24
CA LEU A 827 0.08 -0.62 -14.98
C LEU A 827 1.52 -1.14 -14.84
N ARG A 828 1.63 -2.44 -14.66
CA ARG A 828 2.88 -3.21 -14.72
C ARG A 828 2.79 -4.25 -15.82
N ILE A 829 3.86 -4.40 -16.60
CA ILE A 829 4.03 -5.39 -17.66
C ILE A 829 5.36 -6.08 -17.43
N ASP A 830 5.33 -7.40 -17.26
CA ASP A 830 6.52 -8.24 -17.12
C ASP A 830 6.68 -9.14 -18.34
N TYR A 831 7.85 -9.15 -18.91
CA TYR A 831 8.31 -10.19 -19.82
C TYR A 831 8.99 -11.27 -19.01
N VAL A 832 8.53 -12.51 -19.14
CA VAL A 832 9.05 -13.67 -18.40
C VAL A 832 9.67 -14.64 -19.38
N ARG A 833 10.87 -15.13 -19.06
CA ARG A 833 11.60 -16.12 -19.84
C ARG A 833 11.93 -17.34 -18.97
N ARG A 834 11.52 -18.50 -19.46
CA ARG A 834 11.95 -19.80 -18.95
C ARG A 834 13.38 -20.08 -19.42
N LEU A 835 14.27 -20.52 -18.54
CA LEU A 835 15.70 -20.69 -18.83
C LEU A 835 16.08 -22.12 -19.18
N ASN A 836 15.38 -23.10 -18.62
CA ASN A 836 15.71 -24.53 -18.84
C ASN A 836 14.46 -25.39 -19.04
N TYR A 837 14.63 -26.68 -19.22
CA TYR A 837 13.56 -27.62 -19.60
C TYR A 837 12.85 -27.19 -20.91
N LEU A 838 13.62 -26.62 -21.86
CA LEU A 838 13.11 -26.05 -23.11
C LEU A 838 12.93 -27.07 -24.24
N HIS A 839 13.37 -28.29 -24.04
CA HIS A 839 13.33 -29.37 -25.02
C HIS A 839 11.94 -30.01 -25.17
N TYR A 840 11.03 -29.72 -24.23
CA TYR A 840 9.68 -30.25 -24.32
C TYR A 840 8.84 -29.45 -25.32
N PRO A 841 8.06 -30.12 -26.19
CA PRO A 841 7.35 -29.44 -27.29
C PRO A 841 6.15 -28.61 -26.84
N ASP A 842 5.61 -28.89 -25.66
CA ASP A 842 4.42 -28.27 -25.09
C ASP A 842 4.72 -27.05 -24.20
N VAL A 843 6.01 -26.69 -24.00
CA VAL A 843 6.36 -25.57 -23.13
C VAL A 843 6.53 -24.27 -23.90
N LYS A 844 6.01 -23.19 -23.31
CA LYS A 844 6.28 -21.84 -23.79
C LYS A 844 7.60 -21.35 -23.21
N LYS A 845 8.47 -20.79 -24.07
CA LYS A 845 9.77 -20.26 -23.65
C LYS A 845 9.66 -18.87 -23.05
N ASN A 846 8.67 -18.09 -23.49
CA ASN A 846 8.48 -16.69 -23.13
C ASN A 846 6.99 -16.38 -22.89
N GLY A 847 6.71 -15.37 -22.11
CA GLY A 847 5.34 -14.90 -21.86
C GLY A 847 5.32 -13.49 -21.30
N PHE A 848 4.18 -12.83 -21.46
CA PHE A 848 3.90 -11.54 -20.82
C PHE A 848 2.92 -11.72 -19.68
N ARG A 849 3.13 -10.93 -18.64
CA ARG A 849 2.22 -10.87 -17.48
C ARG A 849 1.91 -9.42 -17.16
N LEU A 850 0.72 -9.18 -16.65
CA LEU A 850 0.17 -7.86 -16.36
C LEU A 850 -0.21 -7.76 -14.89
N ALA A 851 -0.08 -6.58 -14.31
CA ALA A 851 -0.67 -6.26 -13.01
C ALA A 851 -1.15 -4.82 -12.97
N LEU A 852 -2.16 -4.56 -12.15
CA LEU A 852 -2.49 -3.22 -11.68
C LEU A 852 -1.78 -3.03 -10.35
N GLN A 853 -0.85 -2.09 -10.31
CA GLN A 853 -0.01 -1.80 -9.15
C GLN A 853 -0.07 -0.31 -8.86
N PHE A 854 -0.55 0.04 -7.68
CA PHE A 854 -0.59 1.41 -7.17
C PHE A 854 0.58 1.59 -6.21
N ASP A 855 1.63 2.31 -6.64
CA ASP A 855 2.79 2.68 -5.82
C ASP A 855 2.93 4.21 -5.79
N PHE A 856 3.20 4.74 -4.60
CA PHE A 856 3.56 6.15 -4.43
C PHE A 856 4.96 6.50 -4.93
#